data_54998aba6341909f197e02bc30733984
#
_entry.id   54998aba6341909f197e02bc30733984
#
_cell.length_a   1.000
_cell.length_b   1.000
_cell.length_c   1.000
_cell.angle_alpha   90.00
_cell.angle_beta   90.00
_cell.angle_gamma   90.00
#
_symmetry.space_group_name_H-M   'P 1'
#
loop_
_entity.id
_entity.type
_entity.pdbx_description
1 polymer ?
#
loop_
_entity_poly.entity_id
_entity_poly.type
_entity_poly.pdbx_seq_one_letter_code
_entity_poly.pdbx_strand_id
1 'polypeptide(L)'
;MSPVEKWFKSNGWRPQDFQIDCWEHYNKGENLMLHAPTGTGKTYAIWGGILNESFELKKIKEGINIIWITPLRALAVEIQKSTQQLSTDLKTDIKVDLRTGDTPQSRRIKQNQKFPFGLITTPESLHVLLSSKKHKDFFKNLRAVVVDEWHELLGTKRGVQIELAISYLRFLIPKLKTIGISATLGNKELSGEILMGLGNNFKTITSKIKKRINVKSIIPKSMERFPWRGHLGTHLIDEVIKIIRKGKTTLIFTNTRSQCEIWYHKIIHSYPDLAGVIAMHHGSIDKKIRLWVENGLREKKLKVVVCTSSLDLGVDFSPVETCIQVGSPKGVGRFIQRAGRSGHQPNNPSTIYFLPTHAIELIESVALQEGIKKQMIEDRIPHINSYDVLLQFLTTLAVGGGFFPDQIFPVIKKTFSFHTINSSKWKWILNFLTKGSQSLEYYDEFKKVNVLEDGMMTVLDKGVALRHRLSMGTIVSDSALKIKYQTGKYLGTIEEWFISKLSRGDVFTFAGKNLELLALNSMEVIVRKSKVKKAKIPAWIGGRFSFSSNLSDLLKNTFHNKKKYSTREFKALKSIFKQQNRESKIPNSDELLIERFKTKEGFHTLFYLFEGYAVHEAISSLIAYRISLLNPITFTISVNDYGFELLSDQEFDRNIFLENNLLSKEYLLDDLSKSVNISEMSRRKFREIAVISGLVFQGYPRKPVKTKHLQSGSQLFYDVFKEHEPDNLLYQQAINETFDHGIESPRIQRSFEKIENLKIVWKDCKYPTPFSFPLITDRIRSKLSSESVEDRIRKMYLQLEMSVK
;
A
#
# COMPACT_ATOMS: atom_id res chain seq x y z
N MET A 1 -17.11 -39.36 -5.10
CA MET A 1 -17.09 -38.35 -4.03
C MET A 1 -15.72 -38.40 -3.37
N SER A 2 -14.93 -37.33 -3.52
CA SER A 2 -13.55 -37.29 -2.98
C SER A 2 -13.56 -37.25 -1.43
N PRO A 3 -12.43 -37.60 -0.77
CA PRO A 3 -12.31 -37.46 0.68
C PRO A 3 -12.63 -36.04 1.18
N VAL A 4 -12.23 -35.00 0.44
CA VAL A 4 -12.49 -33.58 0.79
C VAL A 4 -13.99 -33.28 0.65
N GLU A 5 -14.69 -33.76 -0.38
CA GLU A 5 -16.15 -33.58 -0.50
C GLU A 5 -16.91 -34.27 0.65
N LYS A 6 -16.48 -35.47 1.09
CA LYS A 6 -17.05 -36.15 2.25
C LYS A 6 -16.89 -35.31 3.52
N TRP A 7 -15.74 -34.69 3.70
CA TRP A 7 -15.47 -33.79 4.83
C TRP A 7 -16.37 -32.53 4.79
N PHE A 8 -16.57 -31.92 3.63
CA PHE A 8 -17.53 -30.83 3.50
C PHE A 8 -18.92 -31.24 3.95
N LYS A 9 -19.38 -32.43 3.48
CA LYS A 9 -20.70 -32.95 3.83
C LYS A 9 -20.83 -33.24 5.32
N SER A 10 -19.80 -33.82 5.96
CA SER A 10 -19.81 -34.11 7.40
C SER A 10 -19.88 -32.87 8.28
N ASN A 11 -19.41 -31.69 7.75
CA ASN A 11 -19.53 -30.42 8.41
C ASN A 11 -20.82 -29.65 8.03
N GLY A 12 -21.77 -30.28 7.31
CA GLY A 12 -22.99 -29.64 6.85
C GLY A 12 -22.78 -28.62 5.72
N TRP A 13 -21.65 -28.66 5.05
CA TRP A 13 -21.29 -27.73 3.98
C TRP A 13 -21.41 -28.39 2.60
N ARG A 14 -21.55 -27.54 1.57
CA ARG A 14 -21.43 -27.96 0.17
C ARG A 14 -20.27 -27.22 -0.46
N PRO A 15 -19.38 -27.92 -1.20
CA PRO A 15 -18.38 -27.23 -2.00
C PRO A 15 -19.05 -26.30 -3.00
N GLN A 16 -18.47 -25.13 -3.21
CA GLN A 16 -18.88 -24.18 -4.25
C GLN A 16 -18.32 -24.59 -5.61
N ASP A 17 -18.97 -24.22 -6.71
CA ASP A 17 -18.56 -24.60 -8.06
C ASP A 17 -17.08 -24.29 -8.31
N PHE A 18 -16.64 -23.07 -7.95
CA PHE A 18 -15.24 -22.66 -8.16
C PHE A 18 -14.24 -23.50 -7.35
N GLN A 19 -14.65 -24.12 -6.22
CA GLN A 19 -13.79 -25.02 -5.43
C GLN A 19 -13.63 -26.34 -6.16
N ILE A 20 -14.71 -26.88 -6.72
CA ILE A 20 -14.70 -28.11 -7.53
C ILE A 20 -13.85 -27.86 -8.79
N ASP A 21 -14.08 -26.77 -9.49
CA ASP A 21 -13.29 -26.39 -10.67
C ASP A 21 -11.78 -26.32 -10.33
N CYS A 22 -11.41 -25.74 -9.16
CA CYS A 22 -10.01 -25.72 -8.71
C CYS A 22 -9.44 -27.12 -8.50
N TRP A 23 -10.20 -28.04 -7.89
CA TRP A 23 -9.76 -29.41 -7.64
C TRP A 23 -9.54 -30.17 -8.95
N GLU A 24 -10.47 -30.05 -9.89
CA GLU A 24 -10.38 -30.71 -11.20
C GLU A 24 -9.18 -30.22 -12.02
N HIS A 25 -9.02 -28.91 -12.15
CA HIS A 25 -7.92 -28.32 -12.92
C HIS A 25 -6.55 -28.54 -12.24
N TYR A 26 -6.51 -28.52 -10.90
CA TYR A 26 -5.29 -28.86 -10.15
C TYR A 26 -4.85 -30.31 -10.42
N ASN A 27 -5.79 -31.28 -10.42
CA ASN A 27 -5.51 -32.69 -10.72
C ASN A 27 -5.08 -32.92 -12.17
N LYS A 28 -5.54 -32.09 -13.12
CA LYS A 28 -5.05 -32.08 -14.50
C LYS A 28 -3.61 -31.56 -14.65
N GLY A 29 -3.03 -31.04 -13.58
CA GLY A 29 -1.65 -30.49 -13.58
C GLY A 29 -1.53 -29.05 -14.10
N GLU A 30 -2.62 -28.32 -14.20
CA GLU A 30 -2.66 -26.97 -14.74
C GLU A 30 -2.24 -25.92 -13.72
N ASN A 31 -1.68 -24.80 -14.19
CA ASN A 31 -1.49 -23.60 -13.38
C ASN A 31 -2.83 -22.89 -13.22
N LEU A 32 -3.07 -22.28 -12.06
CA LEU A 32 -4.37 -21.70 -11.74
C LEU A 32 -4.26 -20.25 -11.29
N MET A 33 -5.22 -19.43 -11.70
CA MET A 33 -5.45 -18.10 -11.14
C MET A 33 -6.87 -18.04 -10.58
N LEU A 34 -7.00 -18.07 -9.24
CA LEU A 34 -8.28 -18.04 -8.54
C LEU A 34 -8.65 -16.62 -8.12
N HIS A 35 -9.80 -16.14 -8.61
CA HIS A 35 -10.42 -14.90 -8.18
C HIS A 35 -11.71 -15.18 -7.41
N ALA A 36 -11.70 -14.97 -6.09
CA ALA A 36 -12.88 -15.16 -5.26
C ALA A 36 -12.92 -14.15 -4.10
N PRO A 37 -14.11 -13.69 -3.67
CA PRO A 37 -14.25 -12.77 -2.55
C PRO A 37 -13.66 -13.32 -1.24
N THR A 38 -13.38 -12.42 -0.28
CA THR A 38 -12.95 -12.84 1.06
C THR A 38 -14.06 -13.60 1.78
N GLY A 39 -13.69 -14.64 2.57
CA GLY A 39 -14.65 -15.44 3.33
C GLY A 39 -15.40 -16.50 2.52
N THR A 40 -15.02 -16.79 1.27
CA THR A 40 -15.67 -17.79 0.41
C THR A 40 -14.99 -19.17 0.42
N GLY A 41 -13.95 -19.37 1.24
CA GLY A 41 -13.25 -20.65 1.34
C GLY A 41 -12.16 -20.87 0.27
N LYS A 42 -11.45 -19.79 -0.15
CA LYS A 42 -10.33 -19.86 -1.11
C LYS A 42 -9.25 -20.86 -0.68
N THR A 43 -8.91 -20.89 0.60
CA THR A 43 -7.91 -21.81 1.15
C THR A 43 -8.31 -23.26 0.91
N TYR A 44 -9.58 -23.60 1.14
CA TYR A 44 -10.11 -24.97 0.89
C TYR A 44 -10.21 -25.28 -0.60
N ALA A 45 -10.44 -24.28 -1.47
CA ALA A 45 -10.43 -24.48 -2.92
C ALA A 45 -9.06 -25.03 -3.39
N ILE A 46 -7.97 -24.54 -2.85
CA ILE A 46 -6.64 -24.97 -3.27
C ILE A 46 -6.15 -26.14 -2.43
N TRP A 47 -6.22 -26.05 -1.09
CA TRP A 47 -5.72 -27.11 -0.21
C TRP A 47 -6.51 -28.41 -0.36
N GLY A 48 -7.82 -28.34 -0.66
CA GLY A 48 -8.65 -29.50 -0.95
C GLY A 48 -8.19 -30.26 -2.21
N GLY A 49 -7.81 -29.56 -3.28
CA GLY A 49 -7.24 -30.18 -4.48
C GLY A 49 -5.90 -30.87 -4.19
N ILE A 50 -5.02 -30.21 -3.41
CA ILE A 50 -3.74 -30.78 -2.98
C ILE A 50 -3.95 -32.07 -2.16
N LEU A 51 -4.92 -32.08 -1.25
CA LEU A 51 -5.23 -33.26 -0.44
C LEU A 51 -5.84 -34.39 -1.29
N ASN A 52 -6.80 -34.07 -2.18
CA ASN A 52 -7.38 -35.08 -3.08
C ASN A 52 -6.29 -35.76 -3.91
N GLU A 53 -5.38 -35.00 -4.52
CA GLU A 53 -4.23 -35.55 -5.23
C GLU A 53 -3.35 -36.41 -4.30
N SER A 54 -3.16 -35.98 -3.04
CA SER A 54 -2.33 -36.74 -2.08
C SER A 54 -2.91 -38.09 -1.71
N PHE A 55 -4.23 -38.27 -1.73
CA PHE A 55 -4.89 -39.57 -1.51
C PHE A 55 -4.72 -40.52 -2.71
N GLU A 56 -4.55 -40.00 -3.92
CA GLU A 56 -4.34 -40.79 -5.13
C GLU A 56 -2.89 -41.27 -5.27
N LEU A 57 -1.96 -40.66 -4.53
CA LEU A 57 -0.56 -41.04 -4.55
C LEU A 57 -0.29 -42.32 -3.75
N LYS A 58 0.43 -43.27 -4.36
CA LYS A 58 0.89 -44.49 -3.67
C LYS A 58 1.79 -44.22 -2.46
N LYS A 59 2.57 -43.13 -2.49
CA LYS A 59 3.46 -42.70 -1.41
C LYS A 59 3.73 -41.20 -1.51
N ILE A 60 3.49 -40.49 -0.42
CA ILE A 60 3.88 -39.09 -0.28
C ILE A 60 5.40 -39.01 -0.06
N LYS A 61 6.10 -38.26 -0.89
CA LYS A 61 7.57 -38.06 -0.74
C LYS A 61 7.84 -37.15 0.45
N GLU A 62 8.84 -37.48 1.25
CA GLU A 62 9.29 -36.66 2.37
C GLU A 62 9.87 -35.32 1.88
N GLY A 63 9.74 -34.26 2.71
CA GLY A 63 10.23 -32.93 2.43
C GLY A 63 9.14 -31.97 1.92
N ILE A 64 9.54 -30.83 1.42
CA ILE A 64 8.62 -29.80 0.94
C ILE A 64 7.98 -30.25 -0.37
N ASN A 65 6.67 -30.48 -0.33
CA ASN A 65 5.85 -30.75 -1.51
C ASN A 65 5.06 -29.52 -1.96
N ILE A 66 4.67 -28.66 -1.01
CA ILE A 66 3.89 -27.46 -1.25
C ILE A 66 4.56 -26.26 -0.56
N ILE A 67 4.73 -25.16 -1.30
CA ILE A 67 5.06 -23.86 -0.74
C ILE A 67 3.82 -22.98 -0.87
N TRP A 68 3.43 -22.36 0.25
CA TRP A 68 2.36 -21.37 0.27
C TRP A 68 2.92 -20.02 0.70
N ILE A 69 2.92 -19.05 -0.22
CA ILE A 69 3.50 -17.72 -0.02
C ILE A 69 2.39 -16.73 0.34
N THR A 70 2.61 -15.97 1.40
CA THR A 70 1.65 -14.94 1.83
C THR A 70 2.34 -13.58 2.01
N PRO A 71 1.64 -12.45 1.76
CA PRO A 71 2.21 -11.12 1.97
C PRO A 71 2.42 -10.77 3.44
N LEU A 72 1.63 -11.36 4.35
CA LEU A 72 1.58 -11.00 5.76
C LEU A 72 1.83 -12.21 6.68
N ARG A 73 2.60 -11.97 7.76
CA ARG A 73 2.89 -13.00 8.76
C ARG A 73 1.65 -13.48 9.53
N ALA A 74 0.70 -12.58 9.78
CA ALA A 74 -0.55 -12.91 10.44
C ALA A 74 -1.38 -13.88 9.59
N LEU A 75 -1.52 -13.60 8.29
CA LEU A 75 -2.20 -14.48 7.34
C LEU A 75 -1.52 -15.86 7.26
N ALA A 76 -0.18 -15.89 7.29
CA ALA A 76 0.55 -17.16 7.28
C ALA A 76 0.16 -18.10 8.46
N VAL A 77 -0.03 -17.54 9.65
CA VAL A 77 -0.46 -18.29 10.84
C VAL A 77 -1.86 -18.88 10.66
N GLU A 78 -2.75 -18.10 10.05
CA GLU A 78 -4.13 -18.50 9.83
C GLU A 78 -4.27 -19.61 8.79
N ILE A 79 -3.58 -19.45 7.65
CA ILE A 79 -3.53 -20.47 6.61
C ILE A 79 -2.95 -21.78 7.17
N GLN A 80 -1.87 -21.68 7.99
CA GLN A 80 -1.28 -22.86 8.63
C GLN A 80 -2.30 -23.59 9.51
N LYS A 81 -3.09 -22.85 10.30
CA LYS A 81 -4.12 -23.45 11.15
C LYS A 81 -5.20 -24.14 10.30
N SER A 82 -5.75 -23.45 9.31
CA SER A 82 -6.84 -23.96 8.47
C SER A 82 -6.41 -25.18 7.64
N THR A 83 -5.21 -25.13 7.05
CA THR A 83 -4.68 -26.26 6.26
C THR A 83 -4.30 -27.45 7.12
N GLN A 84 -3.70 -27.25 8.29
CA GLN A 84 -3.38 -28.31 9.23
C GLN A 84 -4.66 -28.95 9.80
N GLN A 85 -5.68 -28.14 10.13
CA GLN A 85 -6.95 -28.63 10.63
C GLN A 85 -7.61 -29.57 9.63
N LEU A 86 -7.75 -29.16 8.37
CA LEU A 86 -8.32 -29.99 7.31
C LEU A 86 -7.53 -31.30 7.13
N SER A 87 -6.20 -31.23 7.16
CA SER A 87 -5.35 -32.40 7.04
C SER A 87 -5.57 -33.38 8.22
N THR A 88 -5.74 -32.86 9.44
CA THR A 88 -5.98 -33.64 10.65
C THR A 88 -7.37 -34.28 10.63
N ASP A 89 -8.40 -33.53 10.26
CA ASP A 89 -9.78 -34.00 10.18
C ASP A 89 -9.93 -35.16 9.16
N LEU A 90 -9.17 -35.08 8.07
CA LEU A 90 -9.09 -36.13 7.06
C LEU A 90 -8.16 -37.29 7.45
N LYS A 91 -7.60 -37.27 8.67
CA LYS A 91 -6.70 -38.29 9.22
C LYS A 91 -5.50 -38.61 8.32
N THR A 92 -4.91 -37.55 7.74
CA THR A 92 -3.67 -37.63 6.94
C THR A 92 -2.45 -37.41 7.81
N ASP A 93 -1.29 -38.00 7.44
CA ASP A 93 0.00 -37.70 8.06
C ASP A 93 0.64 -36.42 7.55
N ILE A 94 -0.10 -35.61 6.80
CA ILE A 94 0.37 -34.38 6.19
C ILE A 94 0.58 -33.31 7.26
N LYS A 95 1.83 -32.86 7.40
CA LYS A 95 2.23 -31.78 8.29
C LYS A 95 2.40 -30.47 7.53
N VAL A 96 1.79 -29.42 8.04
CA VAL A 96 1.92 -28.05 7.54
C VAL A 96 2.59 -27.18 8.58
N ASP A 97 3.69 -26.53 8.24
CA ASP A 97 4.46 -25.72 9.16
C ASP A 97 4.71 -24.32 8.60
N LEU A 98 5.13 -23.42 9.47
CA LEU A 98 5.30 -22.00 9.22
C LEU A 98 6.77 -21.60 9.26
N ARG A 99 7.25 -20.89 8.22
CA ARG A 99 8.58 -20.28 8.19
C ARG A 99 8.52 -18.83 7.74
N THR A 100 8.61 -17.93 8.69
CA THR A 100 8.61 -16.48 8.49
C THR A 100 9.75 -15.83 9.25
N GLY A 101 9.91 -14.52 9.13
CA GLY A 101 10.87 -13.76 9.93
C GLY A 101 10.74 -13.97 11.46
N ASP A 102 9.52 -14.30 11.93
CA ASP A 102 9.23 -14.50 13.35
C ASP A 102 9.47 -15.93 13.84
N THR A 103 9.77 -16.88 12.96
CA THR A 103 10.01 -18.28 13.32
C THR A 103 11.29 -18.39 14.16
N PRO A 104 11.24 -18.96 15.39
CA PRO A 104 12.40 -19.12 16.27
C PRO A 104 13.52 -19.92 15.60
N GLN A 105 14.76 -19.60 15.94
CA GLN A 105 15.94 -20.28 15.36
C GLN A 105 15.92 -21.80 15.63
N SER A 106 15.51 -22.21 16.83
CA SER A 106 15.38 -23.65 17.16
C SER A 106 14.43 -24.40 16.23
N ARG A 107 13.28 -23.76 15.88
CA ARG A 107 12.31 -24.35 14.94
C ARG A 107 12.87 -24.40 13.51
N ARG A 108 13.62 -23.35 13.08
CA ARG A 108 14.29 -23.32 11.76
C ARG A 108 15.32 -24.46 11.63
N ILE A 109 16.09 -24.74 12.68
CA ILE A 109 17.06 -25.83 12.69
C ILE A 109 16.35 -27.18 12.53
N LYS A 110 15.28 -27.43 13.31
CA LYS A 110 14.47 -28.64 13.18
C LYS A 110 13.88 -28.80 11.78
N GLN A 111 13.34 -27.71 11.20
CA GLN A 111 12.82 -27.73 9.84
C GLN A 111 13.90 -28.07 8.80
N ASN A 112 15.13 -27.56 8.95
CA ASN A 112 16.21 -27.87 8.02
C ASN A 112 16.67 -29.34 8.07
N GLN A 113 16.39 -30.04 9.18
CA GLN A 113 16.63 -31.49 9.32
C GLN A 113 15.50 -32.32 8.70
N LYS A 114 14.25 -31.90 8.95
CA LYS A 114 13.06 -32.57 8.42
C LYS A 114 11.98 -31.53 8.07
N PHE A 115 11.87 -31.24 6.79
CA PHE A 115 10.84 -30.30 6.31
C PHE A 115 9.45 -30.93 6.37
N PRO A 116 8.40 -30.10 6.63
CA PRO A 116 7.01 -30.52 6.51
C PRO A 116 6.63 -30.69 5.05
N PHE A 117 5.51 -31.36 4.80
CA PHE A 117 4.91 -31.49 3.47
C PHE A 117 4.49 -30.11 2.91
N GLY A 118 3.77 -29.32 3.70
CA GLY A 118 3.37 -27.94 3.35
C GLY A 118 4.17 -26.93 4.16
N LEU A 119 4.82 -26.01 3.49
CA LEU A 119 5.56 -24.91 4.11
C LEU A 119 4.91 -23.57 3.76
N ILE A 120 4.35 -22.91 4.77
CA ILE A 120 3.79 -21.56 4.62
C ILE A 120 4.86 -20.54 4.94
N THR A 121 5.05 -19.57 4.04
CA THR A 121 6.19 -18.63 4.11
C THR A 121 5.86 -17.26 3.57
N THR A 122 6.82 -16.31 3.66
CA THR A 122 6.78 -15.00 3.02
C THR A 122 7.81 -14.90 1.90
N PRO A 123 7.71 -13.95 0.95
CA PRO A 123 8.68 -13.81 -0.14
C PRO A 123 10.12 -13.77 0.35
N GLU A 124 10.39 -12.97 1.38
CA GLU A 124 11.73 -12.79 1.95
C GLU A 124 12.27 -14.11 2.55
N SER A 125 11.41 -14.86 3.23
CA SER A 125 11.79 -16.14 3.85
C SER A 125 12.04 -17.24 2.81
N LEU A 126 11.35 -17.18 1.66
CA LEU A 126 11.62 -18.07 0.52
C LEU A 126 13.02 -17.79 -0.05
N HIS A 127 13.38 -16.51 -0.24
CA HIS A 127 14.73 -16.14 -0.70
C HIS A 127 15.81 -16.56 0.30
N VAL A 128 15.55 -16.48 1.61
CA VAL A 128 16.46 -17.04 2.63
C VAL A 128 16.65 -18.54 2.45
N LEU A 129 15.59 -19.30 2.10
CA LEU A 129 15.73 -20.73 1.79
C LEU A 129 16.56 -20.97 0.53
N LEU A 130 16.35 -20.17 -0.53
CA LEU A 130 17.12 -20.24 -1.78
C LEU A 130 18.60 -19.93 -1.57
N SER A 131 18.96 -19.11 -0.58
CA SER A 131 20.37 -18.82 -0.22
C SER A 131 21.09 -19.96 0.51
N SER A 132 20.43 -21.07 0.77
CA SER A 132 21.04 -22.26 1.36
C SER A 132 21.75 -23.10 0.29
N LYS A 133 22.97 -23.57 0.56
CA LYS A 133 23.67 -24.51 -0.34
C LYS A 133 22.90 -25.80 -0.61
N LYS A 134 21.97 -26.15 0.30
CA LYS A 134 21.10 -27.33 0.19
C LYS A 134 19.73 -27.03 -0.42
N HIS A 135 19.51 -25.83 -1.01
CA HIS A 135 18.17 -25.44 -1.48
C HIS A 135 17.61 -26.40 -2.56
N LYS A 136 18.48 -26.93 -3.43
CA LYS A 136 18.08 -27.92 -4.45
C LYS A 136 17.51 -29.19 -3.81
N ASP A 137 18.09 -29.67 -2.69
CA ASP A 137 17.59 -30.82 -1.95
C ASP A 137 16.26 -30.49 -1.24
N PHE A 138 16.13 -29.26 -0.70
CA PHE A 138 14.91 -28.84 -0.02
C PHE A 138 13.69 -28.87 -0.95
N PHE A 139 13.89 -28.48 -2.20
CA PHE A 139 12.81 -28.35 -3.17
C PHE A 139 12.67 -29.52 -4.15
N LYS A 140 13.53 -30.56 -4.10
CA LYS A 140 13.50 -31.67 -5.06
C LYS A 140 12.15 -32.38 -5.20
N ASN A 141 11.30 -32.36 -4.18
CA ASN A 141 10.00 -32.99 -4.15
C ASN A 141 8.85 -31.97 -4.25
N LEU A 142 9.15 -30.69 -4.52
CA LEU A 142 8.16 -29.63 -4.64
C LEU A 142 7.24 -29.88 -5.85
N ARG A 143 5.94 -29.78 -5.63
CA ARG A 143 4.89 -30.05 -6.62
C ARG A 143 4.12 -28.81 -6.99
N ALA A 144 3.87 -27.93 -6.02
CA ALA A 144 3.15 -26.68 -6.26
C ALA A 144 3.66 -25.52 -5.40
N VAL A 145 3.56 -24.33 -5.98
CA VAL A 145 3.72 -23.04 -5.28
C VAL A 145 2.39 -22.30 -5.34
N VAL A 146 1.86 -21.95 -4.17
CA VAL A 146 0.65 -21.14 -4.02
C VAL A 146 1.05 -19.74 -3.58
N VAL A 147 0.58 -18.72 -4.28
CA VAL A 147 0.77 -17.31 -3.93
C VAL A 147 -0.57 -16.72 -3.54
N ASP A 148 -0.72 -16.43 -2.25
CA ASP A 148 -1.96 -15.90 -1.70
C ASP A 148 -1.96 -14.38 -1.67
N GLU A 149 -3.16 -13.80 -1.78
CA GLU A 149 -3.38 -12.35 -1.85
C GLU A 149 -2.43 -11.68 -2.87
N TRP A 150 -2.32 -12.29 -4.06
CA TRP A 150 -1.40 -11.87 -5.12
C TRP A 150 -1.55 -10.38 -5.47
N HIS A 151 -2.75 -9.84 -5.39
CA HIS A 151 -3.02 -8.42 -5.62
C HIS A 151 -2.30 -7.45 -4.67
N GLU A 152 -1.83 -7.92 -3.51
CA GLU A 152 -1.04 -7.12 -2.57
C GLU A 152 0.47 -7.16 -2.88
N LEU A 153 0.89 -8.16 -3.63
CA LEU A 153 2.29 -8.36 -4.03
C LEU A 153 2.55 -7.80 -5.42
N LEU A 154 1.61 -7.98 -6.33
CA LEU A 154 1.63 -7.41 -7.66
C LEU A 154 1.74 -5.87 -7.61
N GLY A 155 2.64 -5.30 -8.41
CA GLY A 155 2.95 -3.87 -8.37
C GLY A 155 3.84 -3.46 -7.19
N THR A 156 4.55 -4.42 -6.58
CA THR A 156 5.57 -4.19 -5.57
C THR A 156 6.85 -4.95 -5.87
N LYS A 157 7.98 -4.52 -5.34
CA LYS A 157 9.26 -5.27 -5.46
C LYS A 157 9.20 -6.67 -4.83
N ARG A 158 8.28 -6.92 -3.89
CA ARG A 158 8.01 -8.25 -3.35
C ARG A 158 7.38 -9.18 -4.39
N GLY A 159 6.55 -8.63 -5.29
CA GLY A 159 6.03 -9.36 -6.45
C GLY A 159 7.15 -9.79 -7.38
N VAL A 160 8.08 -8.88 -7.67
CA VAL A 160 9.27 -9.19 -8.48
C VAL A 160 10.13 -10.31 -7.86
N GLN A 161 10.30 -10.29 -6.53
CA GLN A 161 10.97 -11.41 -5.81
C GLN A 161 10.25 -12.74 -6.06
N ILE A 162 8.92 -12.75 -6.04
CA ILE A 162 8.15 -13.98 -6.28
C ILE A 162 8.29 -14.44 -7.73
N GLU A 163 8.20 -13.54 -8.70
CA GLU A 163 8.38 -13.87 -10.11
C GLU A 163 9.74 -14.57 -10.35
N LEU A 164 10.83 -13.98 -9.83
CA LEU A 164 12.17 -14.53 -9.93
C LEU A 164 12.30 -15.89 -9.24
N ALA A 165 11.76 -16.00 -8.02
CA ALA A 165 11.80 -17.26 -7.27
C ALA A 165 11.02 -18.38 -7.97
N ILE A 166 9.82 -18.10 -8.48
CA ILE A 166 8.99 -19.08 -9.20
C ILE A 166 9.65 -19.48 -10.52
N SER A 167 10.18 -18.53 -11.28
CA SER A 167 10.88 -18.83 -12.53
C SER A 167 12.09 -19.74 -12.30
N TYR A 168 12.88 -19.50 -11.25
CA TYR A 168 13.98 -20.34 -10.86
C TYR A 168 13.53 -21.73 -10.35
N LEU A 169 12.49 -21.81 -9.54
CA LEU A 169 11.94 -23.07 -9.08
C LEU A 169 11.40 -23.93 -10.24
N ARG A 170 10.81 -23.31 -11.26
CA ARG A 170 10.41 -24.01 -12.50
C ARG A 170 11.60 -24.49 -13.32
N PHE A 171 12.71 -23.73 -13.32
CA PHE A 171 13.96 -24.20 -13.94
C PHE A 171 14.48 -25.47 -13.26
N LEU A 172 14.40 -25.55 -11.92
CA LEU A 172 14.77 -26.76 -11.18
C LEU A 172 13.76 -27.90 -11.33
N ILE A 173 12.48 -27.57 -11.48
CA ILE A 173 11.34 -28.51 -11.47
C ILE A 173 10.40 -28.14 -12.61
N PRO A 174 10.60 -28.67 -13.83
CA PRO A 174 9.82 -28.26 -15.01
C PRO A 174 8.31 -28.51 -14.91
N LYS A 175 7.86 -29.46 -14.06
CA LYS A 175 6.43 -29.79 -13.83
C LYS A 175 5.81 -29.05 -12.63
N LEU A 176 6.47 -28.01 -12.13
CA LEU A 176 5.96 -27.24 -10.98
C LEU A 176 4.66 -26.53 -11.32
N LYS A 177 3.60 -26.82 -10.56
CA LYS A 177 2.33 -26.09 -10.62
C LYS A 177 2.45 -24.77 -9.89
N THR A 178 1.91 -23.72 -10.47
CA THR A 178 1.83 -22.41 -9.82
C THR A 178 0.38 -21.97 -9.70
N ILE A 179 0.01 -21.51 -8.52
CA ILE A 179 -1.37 -21.13 -8.21
C ILE A 179 -1.37 -19.74 -7.61
N GLY A 180 -2.09 -18.81 -8.23
CA GLY A 180 -2.35 -17.48 -7.69
C GLY A 180 -3.72 -17.39 -7.06
N ILE A 181 -3.84 -16.73 -5.91
CA ILE A 181 -5.10 -16.44 -5.25
C ILE A 181 -5.24 -14.94 -5.08
N SER A 182 -6.38 -14.39 -5.51
CA SER A 182 -6.67 -12.95 -5.39
C SER A 182 -8.14 -12.72 -5.07
N ALA A 183 -8.42 -11.69 -4.26
CA ALA A 183 -9.78 -11.29 -3.94
C ALA A 183 -10.27 -10.13 -4.83
N THR A 184 -9.45 -9.10 -4.99
CA THR A 184 -9.82 -7.82 -5.60
C THR A 184 -8.75 -7.36 -6.59
N LEU A 185 -9.00 -7.51 -7.89
CA LEU A 185 -8.08 -7.13 -8.94
C LEU A 185 -8.83 -6.80 -10.24
N GLY A 186 -8.47 -5.70 -10.91
CA GLY A 186 -9.04 -5.27 -12.18
C GLY A 186 -8.48 -6.06 -13.37
N ASN A 187 -7.17 -6.00 -13.56
CA ASN A 187 -6.45 -6.63 -14.69
C ASN A 187 -6.13 -8.13 -14.42
N LYS A 188 -7.17 -8.96 -14.38
CA LYS A 188 -7.08 -10.37 -13.96
C LYS A 188 -6.15 -11.21 -14.83
N GLU A 189 -6.29 -11.15 -16.14
CA GLU A 189 -5.49 -11.95 -17.06
C GLU A 189 -4.01 -11.56 -17.01
N LEU A 190 -3.72 -10.26 -17.10
CA LEU A 190 -2.35 -9.76 -16.96
C LEU A 190 -1.73 -10.16 -15.62
N SER A 191 -2.51 -10.15 -14.54
CA SER A 191 -2.01 -10.58 -13.23
C SER A 191 -1.62 -12.06 -13.20
N GLY A 192 -2.33 -12.89 -13.96
CA GLY A 192 -1.99 -14.29 -14.16
C GLY A 192 -0.71 -14.45 -14.98
N GLU A 193 -0.60 -13.75 -16.11
CA GLU A 193 0.60 -13.76 -16.96
C GLU A 193 1.86 -13.35 -16.17
N ILE A 194 1.77 -12.33 -15.32
CA ILE A 194 2.88 -11.88 -14.49
C ILE A 194 3.32 -12.97 -13.53
N LEU A 195 2.39 -13.60 -12.81
CA LEU A 195 2.71 -14.64 -11.85
C LEU A 195 3.21 -15.91 -12.50
N MET A 196 2.61 -16.29 -13.61
CA MET A 196 2.96 -17.52 -14.32
C MET A 196 4.25 -17.38 -15.12
N GLY A 197 4.65 -16.15 -15.46
CA GLY A 197 5.75 -15.88 -16.38
C GLY A 197 5.34 -16.13 -17.83
N LEU A 198 6.05 -15.47 -18.75
CA LEU A 198 5.74 -15.48 -20.18
C LEU A 198 5.78 -16.89 -20.78
N GLY A 199 4.78 -17.20 -21.60
CA GLY A 199 4.66 -18.46 -22.32
C GLY A 199 4.15 -19.65 -21.48
N ASN A 200 3.75 -19.45 -20.22
CA ASN A 200 3.15 -20.50 -19.42
C ASN A 200 1.62 -20.37 -19.41
N ASN A 201 0.95 -21.42 -19.83
CA ASN A 201 -0.52 -21.50 -19.81
C ASN A 201 -1.03 -21.61 -18.37
N PHE A 202 -2.19 -21.03 -18.14
CA PHE A 202 -2.91 -21.12 -16.86
C PHE A 202 -4.42 -21.04 -17.07
N LYS A 203 -5.18 -21.53 -16.10
CA LYS A 203 -6.63 -21.43 -16.06
C LYS A 203 -7.06 -20.36 -15.07
N THR A 204 -7.80 -19.36 -15.52
CA THR A 204 -8.47 -18.37 -14.68
C THR A 204 -9.80 -18.92 -14.18
N ILE A 205 -9.95 -19.05 -12.87
CA ILE A 205 -11.19 -19.47 -12.20
C ILE A 205 -11.72 -18.27 -11.41
N THR A 206 -12.95 -17.88 -11.73
CA THR A 206 -13.60 -16.74 -11.06
C THR A 206 -14.87 -17.23 -10.34
N SER A 207 -14.93 -16.97 -9.04
CA SER A 207 -16.14 -17.28 -8.25
C SER A 207 -17.33 -16.46 -8.74
N LYS A 208 -18.46 -17.13 -8.94
CA LYS A 208 -19.76 -16.50 -9.27
C LYS A 208 -20.44 -15.89 -8.05
N ILE A 209 -19.91 -16.09 -6.84
CA ILE A 209 -20.49 -15.58 -5.60
C ILE A 209 -20.40 -14.06 -5.58
N LYS A 210 -21.54 -13.41 -5.65
CA LYS A 210 -21.66 -11.95 -5.49
C LYS A 210 -21.97 -11.64 -4.03
N LYS A 211 -20.95 -11.30 -3.26
CA LYS A 211 -21.16 -10.85 -1.87
C LYS A 211 -21.89 -9.51 -1.87
N ARG A 212 -23.07 -9.46 -1.28
CA ARG A 212 -23.83 -8.21 -1.16
C ARG A 212 -23.13 -7.28 -0.15
N ILE A 213 -22.79 -6.07 -0.59
CA ILE A 213 -22.19 -5.02 0.26
C ILE A 213 -23.22 -3.91 0.43
N ASN A 214 -23.64 -3.69 1.66
CA ASN A 214 -24.54 -2.60 2.03
C ASN A 214 -23.69 -1.39 2.46
N VAL A 215 -23.61 -0.38 1.62
CA VAL A 215 -22.94 0.88 1.92
C VAL A 215 -23.97 1.87 2.47
N LYS A 216 -23.66 2.46 3.61
CA LYS A 216 -24.51 3.48 4.27
C LYS A 216 -23.69 4.72 4.58
N SER A 217 -24.06 5.87 4.07
CA SER A 217 -23.41 7.15 4.39
C SER A 217 -23.90 7.68 5.74
N ILE A 218 -22.95 8.11 6.58
CA ILE A 218 -23.26 8.88 7.80
C ILE A 218 -23.39 10.33 7.37
N ILE A 219 -24.61 10.84 7.38
CA ILE A 219 -24.94 12.19 6.93
C ILE A 219 -25.20 13.06 8.16
N PRO A 220 -24.54 14.23 8.29
CA PRO A 220 -24.81 15.20 9.35
C PRO A 220 -26.28 15.65 9.34
N LYS A 221 -26.84 15.98 10.51
CA LYS A 221 -28.22 16.47 10.63
C LYS A 221 -28.42 17.82 9.94
N SER A 222 -27.39 18.66 9.93
CA SER A 222 -27.41 19.96 9.25
C SER A 222 -26.13 20.07 8.40
N MET A 223 -26.29 20.49 7.13
CA MET A 223 -25.19 20.82 6.24
C MET A 223 -24.99 22.32 6.23
N GLU A 224 -23.78 22.78 6.49
CA GLU A 224 -23.40 24.18 6.44
C GLU A 224 -23.15 24.61 4.99
N ARG A 225 -23.16 25.93 4.71
CA ARG A 225 -22.90 26.45 3.36
C ARG A 225 -21.51 26.09 2.83
N PHE A 226 -20.53 26.07 3.71
CA PHE A 226 -19.19 25.61 3.40
C PHE A 226 -19.00 24.19 3.93
N PRO A 227 -18.36 23.29 3.17
CA PRO A 227 -18.37 21.85 3.44
C PRO A 227 -17.56 21.40 4.65
N TRP A 228 -17.31 22.27 5.64
CA TRP A 228 -16.30 22.02 6.63
C TRP A 228 -16.67 22.40 8.08
N ARG A 229 -16.83 21.37 8.92
CA ARG A 229 -16.71 21.49 10.37
C ARG A 229 -15.91 20.34 10.91
N GLY A 230 -14.58 20.54 11.11
CA GLY A 230 -13.69 19.54 11.69
C GLY A 230 -13.24 18.47 10.69
N HIS A 231 -12.04 18.58 10.23
CA HIS A 231 -11.42 17.85 9.11
C HIS A 231 -11.18 16.35 9.32
N LEU A 232 -11.56 15.77 10.43
CA LEU A 232 -11.36 14.36 10.77
C LEU A 232 -12.67 13.59 10.93
N GLY A 233 -13.80 14.22 10.61
CA GLY A 233 -15.12 13.62 10.80
C GLY A 233 -15.52 13.47 12.28
N THR A 234 -14.71 13.94 13.23
CA THR A 234 -14.94 13.75 14.68
C THR A 234 -16.17 14.45 15.23
N HIS A 235 -16.71 15.40 14.48
CA HIS A 235 -18.01 16.03 14.82
C HIS A 235 -19.20 15.08 14.67
N LEU A 236 -19.01 13.96 13.91
CA LEU A 236 -20.03 12.92 13.75
C LEU A 236 -19.90 11.79 14.78
N ILE A 237 -19.11 11.99 15.85
CA ILE A 237 -18.83 10.97 16.86
C ILE A 237 -20.12 10.40 17.47
N ASP A 238 -21.12 11.22 17.74
CA ASP A 238 -22.39 10.80 18.35
C ASP A 238 -23.15 9.82 17.44
N GLU A 239 -23.11 10.04 16.13
CA GLU A 239 -23.70 9.12 15.15
C GLU A 239 -22.91 7.80 15.08
N VAL A 240 -21.60 7.87 15.19
CA VAL A 240 -20.72 6.69 15.27
C VAL A 240 -21.02 5.87 16.51
N ILE A 241 -21.16 6.51 17.66
CA ILE A 241 -21.49 5.84 18.92
C ILE A 241 -22.85 5.14 18.86
N LYS A 242 -23.85 5.74 18.22
CA LYS A 242 -25.16 5.06 18.00
C LYS A 242 -24.99 3.78 17.22
N ILE A 243 -24.13 3.76 16.20
CA ILE A 243 -23.82 2.55 15.40
C ILE A 243 -23.10 1.52 16.26
N ILE A 244 -22.08 1.94 17.01
CA ILE A 244 -21.31 1.07 17.92
C ILE A 244 -22.19 0.41 18.97
N ARG A 245 -23.11 1.19 19.58
CA ARG A 245 -23.99 0.65 20.64
C ARG A 245 -24.99 -0.36 20.11
N LYS A 246 -25.46 -0.23 18.86
CA LYS A 246 -26.36 -1.18 18.20
C LYS A 246 -25.66 -2.48 17.79
N GLY A 247 -24.36 -2.42 17.41
CA GLY A 247 -23.62 -3.56 16.96
C GLY A 247 -22.92 -4.31 18.10
N LYS A 248 -22.54 -5.57 17.84
CA LYS A 248 -21.74 -6.39 18.77
C LYS A 248 -20.27 -6.04 18.65
N THR A 249 -19.73 -5.94 17.41
CA THR A 249 -18.33 -5.60 17.15
C THR A 249 -18.22 -4.67 15.95
N THR A 250 -17.46 -3.58 16.08
CA THR A 250 -17.27 -2.56 15.06
C THR A 250 -15.78 -2.30 14.79
N LEU A 251 -15.37 -2.32 13.52
CA LEU A 251 -14.08 -1.81 13.08
C LEU A 251 -14.23 -0.40 12.52
N ILE A 252 -13.40 0.53 12.98
CA ILE A 252 -13.32 1.90 12.46
C ILE A 252 -12.01 2.03 11.70
N PHE A 253 -12.09 2.05 10.37
CA PHE A 253 -10.93 2.21 9.50
C PHE A 253 -10.60 3.68 9.27
N THR A 254 -9.36 4.03 9.53
CA THR A 254 -8.78 5.34 9.25
C THR A 254 -7.66 5.21 8.22
N ASN A 255 -7.32 6.31 7.53
CA ASN A 255 -6.30 6.28 6.50
C ASN A 255 -4.88 6.47 7.06
N THR A 256 -4.75 7.11 8.22
CA THR A 256 -3.45 7.39 8.84
C THR A 256 -3.41 6.94 10.30
N ARG A 257 -2.21 6.65 10.79
CA ARG A 257 -1.97 6.34 12.21
C ARG A 257 -2.41 7.49 13.12
N SER A 258 -2.18 8.73 12.68
CA SER A 258 -2.61 9.93 13.39
C SER A 258 -4.14 9.99 13.55
N GLN A 259 -4.91 9.75 12.47
CA GLN A 259 -6.35 9.66 12.57
C GLN A 259 -6.81 8.55 13.51
N CYS A 260 -6.12 7.40 13.51
CA CYS A 260 -6.42 6.28 14.39
C CYS A 260 -6.30 6.70 15.87
N GLU A 261 -5.19 7.36 16.23
CA GLU A 261 -4.97 7.89 17.59
C GLU A 261 -6.02 8.95 17.96
N ILE A 262 -6.30 9.90 17.08
CA ILE A 262 -7.29 10.97 17.32
C ILE A 262 -8.68 10.38 17.57
N TRP A 263 -9.14 9.46 16.72
CA TRP A 263 -10.45 8.83 16.87
C TRP A 263 -10.55 8.02 18.14
N TYR A 264 -9.53 7.24 18.47
CA TYR A 264 -9.48 6.46 19.70
C TYR A 264 -9.58 7.36 20.93
N HIS A 265 -8.77 8.42 21.01
CA HIS A 265 -8.80 9.38 22.11
C HIS A 265 -10.12 10.12 22.23
N LYS A 266 -10.65 10.57 21.10
CA LYS A 266 -11.91 11.30 21.08
C LYS A 266 -13.07 10.44 21.59
N ILE A 267 -13.12 9.15 21.18
CA ILE A 267 -14.14 8.21 21.65
C ILE A 267 -14.02 8.01 23.16
N ILE A 268 -12.84 7.70 23.68
CA ILE A 268 -12.66 7.46 25.13
C ILE A 268 -12.95 8.71 25.95
N HIS A 269 -12.54 9.88 25.45
CA HIS A 269 -12.78 11.14 26.17
C HIS A 269 -14.27 11.51 26.24
N SER A 270 -15.00 11.34 25.13
CA SER A 270 -16.43 11.68 25.06
C SER A 270 -17.34 10.59 25.66
N TYR A 271 -16.89 9.31 25.64
CA TYR A 271 -17.66 8.15 26.07
C TYR A 271 -16.79 7.20 26.90
N PRO A 272 -16.51 7.57 28.18
CA PRO A 272 -15.63 6.77 29.06
C PRO A 272 -16.18 5.37 29.39
N ASP A 273 -17.47 5.14 29.22
CA ASP A 273 -18.14 3.83 29.35
C ASP A 273 -17.61 2.77 28.38
N LEU A 274 -17.02 3.19 27.26
CA LEU A 274 -16.38 2.29 26.33
C LEU A 274 -14.94 1.90 26.71
N ALA A 275 -14.39 2.47 27.78
CA ALA A 275 -13.07 2.08 28.29
C ALA A 275 -13.07 0.58 28.65
N GLY A 276 -12.02 -0.13 28.23
CA GLY A 276 -11.92 -1.58 28.44
C GLY A 276 -12.47 -2.44 27.29
N VAL A 277 -13.40 -1.93 26.47
CA VAL A 277 -13.95 -2.65 25.32
C VAL A 277 -13.56 -2.03 23.97
N ILE A 278 -12.78 -0.95 23.99
CA ILE A 278 -12.20 -0.29 22.80
C ILE A 278 -10.69 -0.49 22.75
N ALA A 279 -10.16 -0.72 21.56
CA ALA A 279 -8.72 -0.78 21.32
C ALA A 279 -8.35 -0.07 20.01
N MET A 280 -7.04 0.12 19.81
CA MET A 280 -6.52 0.59 18.53
C MET A 280 -5.52 -0.38 17.93
N HIS A 281 -5.41 -0.38 16.58
CA HIS A 281 -4.52 -1.27 15.87
C HIS A 281 -3.88 -0.57 14.66
N HIS A 282 -2.57 -0.35 14.70
CA HIS A 282 -1.79 0.16 13.57
C HIS A 282 -0.33 -0.29 13.66
N GLY A 283 0.41 -0.20 12.54
CA GLY A 283 1.75 -0.77 12.40
C GLY A 283 2.81 -0.28 13.39
N SER A 284 2.65 0.92 13.98
CA SER A 284 3.61 1.48 14.94
C SER A 284 3.45 0.96 16.36
N ILE A 285 2.32 0.32 16.69
CA ILE A 285 2.08 -0.24 18.04
C ILE A 285 2.88 -1.53 18.22
N ASP A 286 3.33 -1.79 19.45
CA ASP A 286 4.04 -3.03 19.80
C ASP A 286 3.28 -4.28 19.33
N LYS A 287 4.04 -5.28 18.84
CA LYS A 287 3.48 -6.52 18.32
C LYS A 287 2.63 -7.28 19.32
N LYS A 288 3.03 -7.30 20.61
CA LYS A 288 2.28 -8.02 21.66
C LYS A 288 0.91 -7.38 21.88
N ILE A 289 0.86 -6.03 21.82
CA ILE A 289 -0.40 -5.29 21.94
C ILE A 289 -1.30 -5.58 20.73
N ARG A 290 -0.74 -5.58 19.52
CA ARG A 290 -1.51 -5.91 18.31
C ARG A 290 -2.10 -7.32 18.37
N LEU A 291 -1.32 -8.31 18.76
CA LEU A 291 -1.79 -9.68 18.94
C LEU A 291 -2.86 -9.78 20.04
N TRP A 292 -2.74 -9.00 21.11
CA TRP A 292 -3.79 -8.92 22.14
C TRP A 292 -5.10 -8.37 21.57
N VAL A 293 -5.04 -7.31 20.74
CA VAL A 293 -6.23 -6.76 20.06
C VAL A 293 -6.85 -7.80 19.12
N GLU A 294 -6.04 -8.47 18.31
CA GLU A 294 -6.50 -9.53 17.40
C GLU A 294 -7.19 -10.67 18.14
N ASN A 295 -6.61 -11.14 19.24
CA ASN A 295 -7.21 -12.16 20.09
C ASN A 295 -8.50 -11.66 20.76
N GLY A 296 -8.50 -10.43 21.27
CA GLY A 296 -9.67 -9.80 21.87
C GLY A 296 -10.86 -9.68 20.91
N LEU A 297 -10.58 -9.46 19.61
CA LEU A 297 -11.59 -9.49 18.56
C LEU A 297 -12.13 -10.92 18.35
N ARG A 298 -11.27 -11.94 18.24
CA ARG A 298 -11.68 -13.34 18.09
C ARG A 298 -12.52 -13.84 19.26
N GLU A 299 -12.14 -13.46 20.46
CA GLU A 299 -12.83 -13.83 21.70
C GLU A 299 -14.06 -12.95 21.99
N LYS A 300 -14.40 -12.01 21.11
CA LYS A 300 -15.52 -11.05 21.27
C LYS A 300 -15.44 -10.20 22.54
N LYS A 301 -14.24 -10.01 23.09
CA LYS A 301 -13.98 -9.17 24.26
C LYS A 301 -13.92 -7.68 23.93
N LEU A 302 -13.63 -7.36 22.66
CA LEU A 302 -13.57 -5.99 22.18
C LEU A 302 -14.83 -5.65 21.38
N LYS A 303 -15.44 -4.51 21.71
CA LYS A 303 -16.61 -3.99 21.02
C LYS A 303 -16.23 -3.07 19.86
N VAL A 304 -15.11 -2.35 20.00
CA VAL A 304 -14.64 -1.39 19.01
C VAL A 304 -13.14 -1.52 18.81
N VAL A 305 -12.69 -1.53 17.56
CA VAL A 305 -11.27 -1.35 17.24
C VAL A 305 -11.12 -0.26 16.20
N VAL A 306 -10.37 0.79 16.54
CA VAL A 306 -9.96 1.82 15.60
C VAL A 306 -8.65 1.38 14.96
N CYS A 307 -8.61 1.30 13.63
CA CYS A 307 -7.49 0.71 12.91
C CYS A 307 -7.14 1.45 11.61
N THR A 308 -5.95 1.15 11.11
CA THR A 308 -5.51 1.52 9.75
C THR A 308 -5.59 0.30 8.83
N SER A 309 -4.89 0.35 7.68
CA SER A 309 -4.76 -0.79 6.76
C SER A 309 -4.17 -2.07 7.40
N SER A 310 -3.71 -2.01 8.63
CA SER A 310 -3.18 -3.16 9.37
C SER A 310 -4.21 -4.28 9.63
N LEU A 311 -5.51 -3.99 9.46
CA LEU A 311 -6.61 -4.94 9.51
C LEU A 311 -7.40 -5.04 8.18
N ASP A 312 -6.87 -4.45 7.09
CA ASP A 312 -7.46 -4.58 5.75
C ASP A 312 -7.39 -6.03 5.26
N LEU A 313 -6.35 -6.77 5.67
CA LEU A 313 -6.02 -8.10 5.19
C LEU A 313 -5.81 -9.13 6.31
N GLY A 314 -6.04 -10.39 5.97
CA GLY A 314 -5.32 -11.55 6.48
C GLY A 314 -5.61 -12.04 7.88
N VAL A 315 -6.62 -11.57 8.59
CA VAL A 315 -6.98 -12.19 9.87
C VAL A 315 -8.48 -12.46 9.89
N ASP A 316 -8.84 -13.72 10.09
CA ASP A 316 -10.22 -14.11 10.31
C ASP A 316 -10.64 -13.71 11.73
N PHE A 317 -11.19 -12.52 11.83
CA PHE A 317 -11.82 -12.06 13.05
C PHE A 317 -13.27 -12.50 13.03
N SER A 318 -13.59 -13.59 13.68
CA SER A 318 -14.97 -14.01 13.91
C SER A 318 -15.75 -12.97 14.70
N PRO A 319 -17.00 -12.75 14.45
CA PRO A 319 -17.58 -11.99 13.34
C PRO A 319 -17.65 -10.50 13.69
N VAL A 320 -16.94 -9.68 12.93
CA VAL A 320 -17.19 -8.23 12.92
C VAL A 320 -18.53 -8.00 12.22
N GLU A 321 -19.45 -7.32 12.88
CA GLU A 321 -20.76 -7.02 12.28
C GLU A 321 -20.73 -5.77 11.41
N THR A 322 -19.95 -4.78 11.81
CA THR A 322 -19.99 -3.46 11.20
C THR A 322 -18.61 -2.91 10.96
N CYS A 323 -18.41 -2.35 9.77
CA CYS A 323 -17.24 -1.55 9.44
C CYS A 323 -17.63 -0.07 9.26
N ILE A 324 -16.80 0.84 9.72
CA ILE A 324 -16.92 2.27 9.49
C ILE A 324 -15.66 2.74 8.78
N GLN A 325 -15.79 3.34 7.62
CA GLN A 325 -14.72 3.97 6.87
C GLN A 325 -14.70 5.47 7.16
N VAL A 326 -13.65 5.98 7.77
CA VAL A 326 -13.44 7.41 8.02
C VAL A 326 -12.71 8.04 6.84
N GLY A 327 -13.38 8.95 6.15
CA GLY A 327 -12.87 9.61 4.95
C GLY A 327 -12.75 8.69 3.75
N SER A 328 -12.20 9.22 2.67
CA SER A 328 -12.03 8.50 1.40
C SER A 328 -11.14 7.25 1.55
N PRO A 329 -11.56 6.07 1.08
CA PRO A 329 -10.72 4.88 1.03
C PRO A 329 -9.65 4.93 -0.07
N LYS A 330 -9.71 5.94 -0.95
CA LYS A 330 -8.83 6.22 -2.10
C LYS A 330 -8.94 5.19 -3.24
N GLY A 331 -9.78 4.19 -3.10
CA GLY A 331 -10.01 3.19 -4.14
C GLY A 331 -11.17 2.25 -3.80
N VAL A 332 -11.78 1.68 -4.85
CA VAL A 332 -12.94 0.77 -4.74
C VAL A 332 -12.52 -0.57 -4.15
N GLY A 333 -11.39 -1.13 -4.59
CA GLY A 333 -10.87 -2.42 -4.13
C GLY A 333 -10.61 -2.41 -2.62
N ARG A 334 -9.93 -1.37 -2.11
CA ARG A 334 -9.71 -1.21 -0.66
C ARG A 334 -11.02 -1.08 0.12
N PHE A 335 -11.98 -0.36 -0.43
CA PHE A 335 -13.28 -0.22 0.21
C PHE A 335 -14.03 -1.56 0.30
N ILE A 336 -13.96 -2.39 -0.75
CA ILE A 336 -14.50 -3.75 -0.79
C ILE A 336 -13.79 -4.64 0.24
N GLN A 337 -12.45 -4.57 0.34
CA GLN A 337 -11.66 -5.34 1.30
C GLN A 337 -12.08 -5.02 2.74
N ARG A 338 -12.22 -3.72 3.09
CA ARG A 338 -12.68 -3.26 4.40
C ARG A 338 -14.12 -3.68 4.69
N ALA A 339 -15.01 -3.54 3.71
CA ALA A 339 -16.38 -4.04 3.82
C ALA A 339 -16.42 -5.55 4.07
N GLY A 340 -15.52 -6.28 3.41
CA GLY A 340 -15.36 -7.72 3.53
C GLY A 340 -14.95 -8.20 4.93
N ARG A 341 -14.50 -7.31 5.83
CA ARG A 341 -14.25 -7.66 7.25
C ARG A 341 -15.54 -7.84 8.03
N SER A 342 -16.67 -7.35 7.52
CA SER A 342 -18.01 -7.63 8.08
C SER A 342 -18.71 -8.74 7.29
N GLY A 343 -19.58 -9.53 7.95
CA GLY A 343 -20.37 -10.59 7.28
C GLY A 343 -19.50 -11.74 6.77
N HIS A 344 -18.83 -12.45 7.65
CA HIS A 344 -17.88 -13.55 7.29
C HIS A 344 -18.51 -14.78 6.64
N GLN A 345 -19.82 -14.98 6.71
CA GLN A 345 -20.48 -16.10 6.04
C GLN A 345 -20.81 -15.72 4.58
N PRO A 346 -20.74 -16.68 3.63
CA PRO A 346 -20.99 -16.41 2.22
C PRO A 346 -22.34 -15.73 1.94
N ASN A 347 -23.37 -16.08 2.70
CA ASN A 347 -24.74 -15.57 2.53
C ASN A 347 -25.07 -14.30 3.36
N ASN A 348 -24.18 -13.87 4.25
CA ASN A 348 -24.42 -12.68 5.06
C ASN A 348 -23.91 -11.42 4.35
N PRO A 349 -24.78 -10.37 4.19
CA PRO A 349 -24.33 -9.15 3.59
C PRO A 349 -23.27 -8.45 4.46
N SER A 350 -22.26 -7.92 3.83
CA SER A 350 -21.31 -7.03 4.48
C SER A 350 -21.89 -5.64 4.66
N THR A 351 -21.75 -5.06 5.85
CA THR A 351 -22.22 -3.69 6.11
C THR A 351 -21.03 -2.77 6.40
N ILE A 352 -20.94 -1.69 5.62
CA ILE A 352 -19.95 -0.64 5.81
C ILE A 352 -20.60 0.73 5.83
N TYR A 353 -20.25 1.53 6.83
CA TYR A 353 -20.64 2.93 6.91
C TYR A 353 -19.52 3.81 6.37
N PHE A 354 -19.88 4.73 5.48
CA PHE A 354 -18.96 5.77 5.01
C PHE A 354 -19.17 7.04 5.86
N LEU A 355 -18.12 7.45 6.57
CA LEU A 355 -18.13 8.65 7.41
C LEU A 355 -17.31 9.74 6.72
N PRO A 356 -17.93 10.79 6.18
CA PRO A 356 -17.19 11.84 5.50
C PRO A 356 -16.41 12.70 6.50
N THR A 357 -15.23 13.14 6.10
CA THR A 357 -14.42 14.12 6.83
C THR A 357 -14.74 15.55 6.37
N HIS A 358 -15.29 15.70 5.19
CA HIS A 358 -15.92 16.94 4.67
C HIS A 358 -17.07 16.59 3.71
N ALA A 359 -17.91 17.56 3.42
CA ALA A 359 -19.17 17.31 2.73
C ALA A 359 -19.03 16.72 1.31
N ILE A 360 -17.99 17.14 0.55
CA ILE A 360 -17.81 16.68 -0.83
C ILE A 360 -17.52 15.17 -0.88
N GLU A 361 -16.94 14.58 0.17
CA GLU A 361 -16.73 13.12 0.25
C GLU A 361 -18.05 12.31 0.21
N LEU A 362 -19.21 12.92 0.45
CA LEU A 362 -20.48 12.23 0.26
C LEU A 362 -20.72 11.82 -1.20
N ILE A 363 -20.16 12.56 -2.16
CA ILE A 363 -20.23 12.19 -3.58
C ILE A 363 -19.35 10.96 -3.83
N GLU A 364 -18.20 10.86 -3.14
CA GLU A 364 -17.35 9.66 -3.21
C GLU A 364 -18.10 8.42 -2.72
N SER A 365 -18.91 8.55 -1.66
CA SER A 365 -19.73 7.42 -1.20
C SER A 365 -20.66 6.91 -2.30
N VAL A 366 -21.29 7.80 -3.08
CA VAL A 366 -22.13 7.42 -4.22
C VAL A 366 -21.30 6.80 -5.35
N ALA A 367 -20.13 7.39 -5.64
CA ALA A 367 -19.19 6.85 -6.63
C ALA A 367 -18.70 5.44 -6.26
N LEU A 368 -18.37 5.21 -4.99
CA LEU A 368 -17.96 3.89 -4.47
C LEU A 368 -19.08 2.85 -4.58
N GLN A 369 -20.34 3.24 -4.26
CA GLN A 369 -21.50 2.35 -4.45
C GLN A 369 -21.66 1.94 -5.91
N GLU A 370 -21.47 2.87 -6.84
CA GLU A 370 -21.51 2.59 -8.28
C GLU A 370 -20.35 1.72 -8.73
N GLY A 371 -19.13 1.99 -8.25
CA GLY A 371 -17.94 1.18 -8.52
C GLY A 371 -18.10 -0.27 -8.07
N ILE A 372 -18.66 -0.49 -6.88
CA ILE A 372 -18.98 -1.83 -6.38
C ILE A 372 -20.00 -2.52 -7.29
N LYS A 373 -21.07 -1.82 -7.67
CA LYS A 373 -22.12 -2.37 -8.53
C LYS A 373 -21.60 -2.75 -9.91
N LYS A 374 -20.72 -1.93 -10.49
CA LYS A 374 -20.09 -2.15 -11.80
C LYS A 374 -18.84 -3.05 -11.73
N GLN A 375 -18.41 -3.47 -10.54
CA GLN A 375 -17.17 -4.24 -10.32
C GLN A 375 -15.91 -3.53 -10.89
N MET A 376 -15.87 -2.21 -10.83
CA MET A 376 -14.74 -1.40 -11.27
C MET A 376 -13.66 -1.39 -10.20
N ILE A 377 -12.81 -2.40 -10.24
CA ILE A 377 -11.68 -2.56 -9.31
C ILE A 377 -10.42 -2.07 -9.99
N GLU A 378 -9.50 -1.52 -9.21
CA GLU A 378 -8.25 -0.95 -9.69
C GLU A 378 -7.33 -2.03 -10.28
N ASP A 379 -6.66 -1.65 -11.37
CA ASP A 379 -5.54 -2.39 -11.93
C ASP A 379 -4.30 -2.22 -11.05
N ARG A 380 -3.41 -3.19 -11.10
CA ARG A 380 -2.09 -3.10 -10.51
C ARG A 380 -1.05 -3.00 -11.60
N ILE A 381 -0.19 -2.00 -11.51
CA ILE A 381 0.90 -1.77 -12.46
C ILE A 381 2.12 -2.57 -11.98
N PRO A 382 2.65 -3.52 -12.78
CA PRO A 382 3.82 -4.29 -12.41
C PRO A 382 5.09 -3.42 -12.42
N HIS A 383 6.07 -3.80 -11.61
CA HIS A 383 7.41 -3.25 -11.70
C HIS A 383 8.18 -3.91 -12.86
N ILE A 384 8.77 -3.09 -13.70
CA ILE A 384 9.61 -3.53 -14.81
C ILE A 384 11.06 -3.11 -14.53
N ASN A 385 12.01 -3.99 -14.81
CA ASN A 385 13.44 -3.72 -14.69
C ASN A 385 13.88 -3.25 -13.30
N SER A 386 13.36 -3.88 -12.23
CA SER A 386 13.84 -3.65 -10.86
C SER A 386 15.23 -4.31 -10.67
N TYR A 387 16.28 -3.67 -11.17
CA TYR A 387 17.64 -4.20 -11.17
C TYR A 387 18.20 -4.45 -9.76
N ASP A 388 17.78 -3.66 -8.78
CA ASP A 388 18.10 -3.85 -7.37
C ASP A 388 17.63 -5.22 -6.84
N VAL A 389 16.40 -5.62 -7.19
CA VAL A 389 15.84 -6.93 -6.83
C VAL A 389 16.54 -8.05 -7.58
N LEU A 390 16.88 -7.82 -8.85
CA LEU A 390 17.62 -8.80 -9.65
C LEU A 390 19.03 -9.04 -9.10
N LEU A 391 19.78 -7.98 -8.76
CA LEU A 391 21.08 -8.08 -8.11
C LEU A 391 21.01 -8.82 -6.78
N GLN A 392 19.98 -8.54 -5.96
CA GLN A 392 19.71 -9.26 -4.72
C GLN A 392 19.46 -10.75 -4.99
N PHE A 393 18.64 -11.06 -5.99
CA PHE A 393 18.32 -12.44 -6.35
C PHE A 393 19.52 -13.22 -6.86
N LEU A 394 20.32 -12.66 -7.77
CA LEU A 394 21.54 -13.30 -8.28
C LEU A 394 22.57 -13.51 -7.16
N THR A 395 22.71 -12.54 -6.26
CA THR A 395 23.53 -12.72 -5.04
C THR A 395 22.97 -13.86 -4.17
N THR A 396 21.64 -14.01 -4.08
CA THR A 396 20.99 -15.13 -3.37
C THR A 396 21.39 -16.48 -3.97
N LEU A 397 21.38 -16.61 -5.30
CA LEU A 397 21.80 -17.82 -5.99
C LEU A 397 23.29 -18.08 -5.80
N ALA A 398 24.13 -17.05 -5.90
CA ALA A 398 25.58 -17.15 -5.68
C ALA A 398 25.91 -17.64 -4.26
N VAL A 399 25.23 -17.13 -3.23
CA VAL A 399 25.32 -17.60 -1.83
C VAL A 399 24.76 -19.01 -1.66
N GLY A 400 23.76 -19.36 -2.46
CA GLY A 400 23.05 -20.65 -2.45
C GLY A 400 23.80 -21.83 -3.09
N GLY A 401 25.05 -21.63 -3.52
CA GLY A 401 25.85 -22.66 -4.13
C GLY A 401 26.35 -22.35 -5.55
N GLY A 402 26.05 -21.13 -6.01
CA GLY A 402 26.48 -20.63 -7.32
C GLY A 402 25.48 -20.85 -8.44
N PHE A 403 25.72 -20.14 -9.54
CA PHE A 403 24.96 -20.27 -10.78
C PHE A 403 25.81 -20.00 -12.01
N PHE A 404 25.41 -20.55 -13.15
CA PHE A 404 25.99 -20.25 -14.46
C PHE A 404 25.16 -19.17 -15.16
N PRO A 405 25.77 -18.03 -15.56
CA PRO A 405 25.07 -16.91 -16.19
C PRO A 405 24.21 -17.30 -17.39
N ASP A 406 24.75 -18.16 -18.28
CA ASP A 406 24.08 -18.59 -19.51
C ASP A 406 22.81 -19.44 -19.23
N GLN A 407 22.80 -20.19 -18.11
CA GLN A 407 21.64 -20.97 -17.71
C GLN A 407 20.58 -20.10 -17.04
N ILE A 408 20.99 -19.06 -16.31
CA ILE A 408 20.08 -18.21 -15.53
C ILE A 408 19.49 -17.07 -16.36
N PHE A 409 20.20 -16.55 -17.37
CA PHE A 409 19.69 -15.48 -18.20
C PHE A 409 18.34 -15.81 -18.87
N PRO A 410 18.16 -16.97 -19.52
CA PRO A 410 16.85 -17.36 -20.06
C PRO A 410 15.76 -17.48 -18.98
N VAL A 411 16.10 -17.90 -17.77
CA VAL A 411 15.18 -18.01 -16.63
C VAL A 411 14.68 -16.65 -16.22
N ILE A 412 15.58 -15.66 -16.10
CA ILE A 412 15.24 -14.29 -15.78
C ILE A 412 14.36 -13.67 -16.88
N LYS A 413 14.70 -13.87 -18.13
CA LYS A 413 13.97 -13.32 -19.29
C LYS A 413 12.54 -13.84 -19.43
N LYS A 414 12.22 -15.01 -18.85
CA LYS A 414 10.85 -15.55 -18.80
C LYS A 414 9.96 -14.87 -17.75
N THR A 415 10.52 -14.07 -16.84
CA THR A 415 9.70 -13.29 -15.91
C THR A 415 9.11 -12.06 -16.61
N PHE A 416 7.94 -11.63 -16.19
CA PHE A 416 7.34 -10.43 -16.75
C PHE A 416 8.18 -9.18 -16.44
N SER A 417 8.72 -9.09 -15.22
CA SER A 417 9.52 -7.95 -14.77
C SER A 417 10.82 -7.75 -15.56
N PHE A 418 11.36 -8.78 -16.23
CA PHE A 418 12.65 -8.69 -16.93
C PHE A 418 12.61 -9.18 -18.39
N HIS A 419 11.43 -9.30 -18.99
CA HIS A 419 11.32 -9.76 -20.37
C HIS A 419 12.04 -8.86 -21.38
N THR A 420 12.18 -7.58 -21.07
CA THR A 420 12.84 -6.57 -21.91
C THR A 420 14.34 -6.47 -21.70
N ILE A 421 14.93 -7.30 -20.79
CA ILE A 421 16.35 -7.26 -20.54
C ILE A 421 17.14 -7.76 -21.74
N ASN A 422 18.12 -6.98 -22.19
CA ASN A 422 19.01 -7.36 -23.30
C ASN A 422 20.39 -7.80 -22.78
N SER A 423 21.22 -8.32 -23.72
CA SER A 423 22.55 -8.81 -23.39
C SER A 423 23.50 -7.75 -22.85
N SER A 424 23.36 -6.49 -23.25
CA SER A 424 24.18 -5.39 -22.72
C SER A 424 23.86 -5.12 -21.25
N LYS A 425 22.59 -5.01 -20.89
CA LYS A 425 22.16 -4.84 -19.49
C LYS A 425 22.52 -6.04 -18.64
N TRP A 426 22.40 -7.26 -19.21
CA TRP A 426 22.82 -8.48 -18.51
C TRP A 426 24.32 -8.48 -18.21
N LYS A 427 25.18 -8.13 -19.17
CA LYS A 427 26.62 -7.98 -18.95
C LYS A 427 26.93 -6.94 -17.86
N TRP A 428 26.23 -5.81 -17.89
CA TRP A 428 26.38 -4.78 -16.85
C TRP A 428 26.05 -5.34 -15.46
N ILE A 429 24.97 -6.11 -15.31
CA ILE A 429 24.56 -6.74 -14.04
C ILE A 429 25.62 -7.71 -13.53
N LEU A 430 26.16 -8.57 -14.40
CA LEU A 430 27.23 -9.50 -14.02
C LEU A 430 28.51 -8.77 -13.61
N ASN A 431 28.89 -7.73 -14.34
CA ASN A 431 30.04 -6.88 -13.98
C ASN A 431 29.82 -6.18 -12.63
N PHE A 432 28.61 -5.68 -12.37
CA PHE A 432 28.30 -5.05 -11.11
C PHE A 432 28.41 -6.02 -9.92
N LEU A 433 28.03 -7.27 -10.09
CA LEU A 433 28.15 -8.30 -9.05
C LEU A 433 29.62 -8.67 -8.77
N THR A 434 30.48 -8.69 -9.79
CA THR A 434 31.87 -9.18 -9.70
C THR A 434 32.88 -8.07 -9.43
N LYS A 435 32.68 -6.91 -9.97
CA LYS A 435 33.61 -5.77 -9.90
C LYS A 435 33.10 -4.55 -9.18
N GLY A 436 31.78 -4.52 -8.87
CA GLY A 436 31.11 -3.29 -8.51
C GLY A 436 30.78 -2.46 -9.76
N SER A 437 30.42 -1.19 -9.57
CA SER A 437 30.34 -0.25 -10.68
C SER A 437 31.75 0.27 -11.07
N GLN A 438 31.83 0.98 -12.18
CA GLN A 438 33.10 1.56 -12.63
C GLN A 438 33.74 2.46 -11.56
N SER A 439 32.95 3.28 -10.88
CA SER A 439 33.42 4.16 -9.79
C SER A 439 33.76 3.38 -8.49
N LEU A 440 33.32 2.12 -8.37
CA LEU A 440 33.51 1.29 -7.18
C LEU A 440 34.51 0.14 -7.38
N GLU A 441 35.13 0.02 -8.55
CA GLU A 441 35.97 -1.11 -8.91
C GLU A 441 37.18 -1.30 -7.98
N TYR A 442 37.69 -0.22 -7.40
CA TYR A 442 38.83 -0.26 -6.48
C TYR A 442 38.50 -0.66 -5.04
N TYR A 443 37.18 -0.79 -4.72
CA TYR A 443 36.73 -1.14 -3.37
C TYR A 443 36.24 -2.58 -3.29
N ASP A 444 37.02 -3.45 -2.63
CA ASP A 444 36.73 -4.89 -2.55
C ASP A 444 35.43 -5.24 -1.86
N GLU A 445 34.91 -4.34 -1.02
CA GLU A 445 33.61 -4.52 -0.33
C GLU A 445 32.40 -4.60 -1.28
N PHE A 446 32.52 -4.04 -2.51
CA PHE A 446 31.45 -4.08 -3.53
C PHE A 446 31.61 -5.26 -4.50
N LYS A 447 32.73 -5.98 -4.48
CA LYS A 447 32.96 -7.21 -5.23
C LYS A 447 32.34 -8.39 -4.50
N LYS A 448 31.04 -8.64 -4.74
CA LYS A 448 30.27 -9.61 -3.94
C LYS A 448 30.42 -11.04 -4.42
N VAL A 449 30.58 -11.23 -5.72
CA VAL A 449 30.51 -12.53 -6.38
C VAL A 449 31.85 -12.83 -7.08
N ASN A 450 32.34 -14.05 -6.89
CA ASN A 450 33.55 -14.56 -7.53
C ASN A 450 33.14 -15.42 -8.73
N VAL A 451 33.96 -15.40 -9.80
CA VAL A 451 33.83 -16.27 -10.95
C VAL A 451 34.87 -17.39 -10.79
N LEU A 452 34.42 -18.62 -10.79
CA LEU A 452 35.32 -19.80 -10.77
C LEU A 452 35.83 -20.13 -12.17
N GLU A 453 36.83 -21.01 -12.25
CA GLU A 453 37.46 -21.44 -13.52
C GLU A 453 36.46 -22.04 -14.51
N ASP A 454 35.42 -22.72 -14.02
CA ASP A 454 34.35 -23.29 -14.82
C ASP A 454 33.26 -22.26 -15.26
N GLY A 455 33.43 -20.98 -14.91
CA GLY A 455 32.48 -19.90 -15.19
C GLY A 455 31.33 -19.79 -14.20
N MET A 456 31.30 -20.61 -13.15
CA MET A 456 30.29 -20.52 -12.13
C MET A 456 30.50 -19.28 -11.25
N MET A 457 29.42 -18.51 -11.07
CA MET A 457 29.39 -17.34 -10.19
C MET A 457 28.92 -17.72 -8.78
N THR A 458 29.78 -17.49 -7.78
CA THR A 458 29.53 -17.91 -6.38
C THR A 458 30.07 -16.89 -5.39
N VAL A 459 29.60 -16.95 -4.13
CA VAL A 459 30.10 -16.12 -3.02
C VAL A 459 31.01 -16.99 -2.13
N LEU A 460 32.29 -16.65 -2.08
CA LEU A 460 33.27 -17.33 -1.25
C LEU A 460 33.38 -16.74 0.15
N ASP A 461 33.20 -15.41 0.29
CA ASP A 461 33.30 -14.72 1.57
C ASP A 461 32.06 -14.98 2.44
N LYS A 462 32.33 -15.57 3.62
CA LYS A 462 31.28 -15.84 4.63
C LYS A 462 30.62 -14.58 5.18
N GLY A 463 31.37 -13.47 5.25
CA GLY A 463 30.87 -12.16 5.70
C GLY A 463 29.89 -11.57 4.72
N VAL A 464 30.20 -11.63 3.41
CA VAL A 464 29.26 -11.21 2.34
C VAL A 464 27.99 -12.07 2.39
N ALA A 465 28.14 -13.40 2.50
CA ALA A 465 26.98 -14.30 2.59
C ALA A 465 26.10 -14.02 3.82
N LEU A 466 26.71 -13.70 4.97
CA LEU A 466 25.98 -13.35 6.19
C LEU A 466 25.25 -12.02 6.04
N ARG A 467 25.94 -10.96 5.58
CA ARG A 467 25.34 -9.64 5.34
C ARG A 467 24.16 -9.75 4.37
N HIS A 468 24.34 -10.50 3.28
CA HIS A 468 23.27 -10.71 2.31
C HIS A 468 22.05 -11.38 2.94
N ARG A 469 22.21 -12.47 3.70
CA ARG A 469 21.08 -13.14 4.39
C ARG A 469 20.36 -12.27 5.41
N LEU A 470 21.06 -11.33 6.05
CA LEU A 470 20.48 -10.38 7.00
C LEU A 470 19.75 -9.21 6.32
N SER A 471 20.14 -8.87 5.09
CA SER A 471 19.57 -7.74 4.30
C SER A 471 18.54 -8.21 3.27
N MET A 472 18.14 -9.48 3.32
CA MET A 472 17.21 -10.03 2.35
C MET A 472 15.82 -9.48 2.55
N GLY A 473 15.28 -8.88 1.49
CA GLY A 473 13.95 -8.27 1.48
C GLY A 473 13.95 -6.93 0.75
N THR A 474 12.77 -6.49 0.39
CA THR A 474 12.54 -5.25 -0.36
C THR A 474 11.77 -4.19 0.44
N ILE A 475 11.50 -4.48 1.71
CA ILE A 475 10.86 -3.50 2.61
C ILE A 475 11.98 -2.75 3.35
N VAL A 476 12.28 -1.56 2.88
CA VAL A 476 13.20 -0.63 3.56
C VAL A 476 12.38 0.26 4.48
N SER A 477 12.62 0.16 5.79
CA SER A 477 11.90 0.98 6.76
C SER A 477 12.44 2.40 6.76
N ASP A 478 11.54 3.38 6.84
CA ASP A 478 11.89 4.74 7.19
C ASP A 478 12.48 4.80 8.61
N SER A 479 13.20 5.89 8.91
CA SER A 479 13.82 6.12 10.21
C SER A 479 12.77 6.18 11.32
N ALA A 480 12.59 5.06 11.97
CA ALA A 480 11.67 4.94 13.10
C ALA A 480 12.43 4.76 14.40
N LEU A 481 12.21 5.67 15.35
CA LEU A 481 12.77 5.62 16.70
C LEU A 481 11.93 4.71 17.60
N LYS A 482 12.57 3.97 18.48
CA LYS A 482 11.88 3.11 19.45
C LYS A 482 11.43 3.92 20.66
N ILE A 483 10.14 3.88 20.98
CA ILE A 483 9.62 4.50 22.22
C ILE A 483 9.70 3.49 23.36
N LYS A 484 10.33 3.92 24.45
CA LYS A 484 10.45 3.14 25.69
C LYS A 484 10.12 4.00 26.91
N TYR A 485 9.49 3.39 27.91
CA TYR A 485 9.44 4.00 29.24
C TYR A 485 10.83 4.02 29.89
N GLN A 486 11.01 4.87 30.89
CA GLN A 486 12.22 4.85 31.76
C GLN A 486 12.51 3.45 32.32
N THR A 487 11.48 2.65 32.56
CA THR A 487 11.57 1.26 33.03
C THR A 487 12.06 0.28 31.96
N GLY A 488 12.41 0.76 30.75
CA GLY A 488 12.83 -0.07 29.61
C GLY A 488 11.67 -0.73 28.84
N LYS A 489 10.43 -0.63 29.31
CA LYS A 489 9.28 -1.23 28.63
C LYS A 489 9.04 -0.58 27.27
N TYR A 490 9.09 -1.39 26.21
CA TYR A 490 8.87 -0.96 24.84
C TYR A 490 7.38 -0.69 24.56
N LEU A 491 7.09 0.37 23.82
CA LEU A 491 5.73 0.79 23.45
C LEU A 491 5.44 0.66 21.94
N GLY A 492 6.44 0.92 21.10
CA GLY A 492 6.28 0.95 19.66
C GLY A 492 7.34 1.81 18.97
N THR A 493 7.05 2.21 17.74
CA THR A 493 7.95 3.04 16.92
C THR A 493 7.29 4.34 16.49
N ILE A 494 8.08 5.41 16.37
CA ILE A 494 7.64 6.74 15.93
C ILE A 494 8.66 7.31 14.96
N GLU A 495 8.21 8.12 14.01
CA GLU A 495 9.11 8.72 13.03
C GLU A 495 10.05 9.76 13.67
N GLU A 496 11.31 9.73 13.29
CA GLU A 496 12.36 10.63 13.77
C GLU A 496 11.98 12.09 13.52
N TRP A 497 11.41 12.40 12.36
CA TRP A 497 10.98 13.75 12.00
C TRP A 497 9.98 14.36 13.00
N PHE A 498 9.08 13.58 13.57
CA PHE A 498 8.14 14.10 14.57
C PHE A 498 8.86 14.41 15.88
N ILE A 499 9.73 13.51 16.32
CA ILE A 499 10.46 13.66 17.57
C ILE A 499 11.48 14.80 17.48
N SER A 500 12.10 15.02 16.31
CA SER A 500 13.04 16.13 16.11
C SER A 500 12.44 17.53 16.32
N LYS A 501 11.10 17.63 16.28
CA LYS A 501 10.35 18.87 16.55
C LYS A 501 9.91 19.03 18.01
N LEU A 502 10.21 18.08 18.85
CA LEU A 502 9.87 18.08 20.28
C LEU A 502 11.08 18.45 21.10
N SER A 503 10.84 19.24 22.14
CA SER A 503 11.79 19.52 23.19
C SER A 503 11.58 18.59 24.39
N ARG A 504 12.61 18.41 25.20
CA ARG A 504 12.50 17.70 26.46
C ARG A 504 11.42 18.34 27.34
N GLY A 505 10.50 17.54 27.90
CA GLY A 505 9.32 17.99 28.64
C GLY A 505 8.05 18.12 27.80
N ASP A 506 8.15 18.11 26.45
CA ASP A 506 6.97 18.13 25.60
C ASP A 506 6.13 16.86 25.78
N VAL A 507 4.81 17.05 25.78
CA VAL A 507 3.86 15.94 25.93
C VAL A 507 3.24 15.62 24.56
N PHE A 508 3.27 14.34 24.21
CA PHE A 508 2.65 13.83 22.99
C PHE A 508 1.84 12.56 23.26
N THR A 509 0.90 12.30 22.36
CA THR A 509 0.02 11.13 22.44
C THR A 509 0.61 9.97 21.65
N PHE A 510 0.68 8.78 22.22
CA PHE A 510 1.09 7.57 21.52
C PHE A 510 0.48 6.32 22.15
N ALA A 511 0.00 5.39 21.32
CA ALA A 511 -0.65 4.14 21.76
C ALA A 511 -1.74 4.37 22.82
N GLY A 512 -2.54 5.42 22.64
CA GLY A 512 -3.62 5.78 23.56
C GLY A 512 -3.19 6.40 24.88
N LYS A 513 -1.97 6.92 24.99
CA LYS A 513 -1.43 7.49 26.23
C LYS A 513 -0.75 8.82 25.97
N ASN A 514 -0.89 9.74 26.93
CA ASN A 514 -0.09 10.97 26.92
C ASN A 514 1.26 10.67 27.55
N LEU A 515 2.32 10.94 26.81
CA LEU A 515 3.70 10.63 27.13
C LEU A 515 4.52 11.91 27.10
N GLU A 516 5.34 12.13 28.12
CA GLU A 516 6.28 13.23 28.17
C GLU A 516 7.65 12.76 27.69
N LEU A 517 8.26 13.52 26.79
CA LEU A 517 9.60 13.27 26.29
C LEU A 517 10.65 13.61 27.34
N LEU A 518 11.41 12.62 27.78
CA LEU A 518 12.46 12.80 28.78
C LEU A 518 13.84 12.91 28.15
N ALA A 519 14.14 12.03 27.19
CA ALA A 519 15.41 12.00 26.51
C ALA A 519 15.29 11.35 25.11
N LEU A 520 16.18 11.76 24.23
CA LEU A 520 16.39 11.14 22.91
C LEU A 520 17.81 10.56 22.88
N ASN A 521 17.93 9.24 22.89
CA ASN A 521 19.19 8.51 22.86
C ASN A 521 19.33 7.78 21.53
N SER A 522 20.14 8.28 20.63
CA SER A 522 20.42 7.67 19.30
C SER A 522 19.17 7.21 18.52
N MET A 523 18.65 6.01 18.81
CA MET A 523 17.50 5.39 18.16
C MET A 523 16.34 5.12 19.12
N GLU A 524 16.39 5.69 20.34
CA GLU A 524 15.39 5.44 21.40
C GLU A 524 14.87 6.75 21.99
N VAL A 525 13.56 6.82 22.10
CA VAL A 525 12.80 7.90 22.72
C VAL A 525 12.40 7.44 24.11
N ILE A 526 12.97 8.04 25.14
CA ILE A 526 12.65 7.72 26.54
C ILE A 526 11.53 8.63 27.02
N VAL A 527 10.48 8.01 27.54
CA VAL A 527 9.25 8.70 27.92
C VAL A 527 8.76 8.30 29.32
N ARG A 528 7.94 9.16 29.90
CA ARG A 528 7.11 8.83 31.07
C ARG A 528 5.64 9.13 30.80
N LYS A 529 4.72 8.52 31.56
CA LYS A 529 3.30 8.87 31.50
C LYS A 529 3.08 10.30 31.95
N SER A 530 2.24 11.04 31.25
CA SER A 530 1.83 12.40 31.62
C SER A 530 0.34 12.45 31.93
N LYS A 531 -0.04 13.27 32.90
CA LYS A 531 -1.44 13.59 33.25
C LYS A 531 -1.94 14.83 32.50
N VAL A 532 -1.10 15.49 31.72
CA VAL A 532 -1.45 16.69 30.95
C VAL A 532 -2.51 16.35 29.92
N LYS A 533 -3.62 17.10 29.92
CA LYS A 533 -4.75 16.85 28.97
C LYS A 533 -4.47 17.30 27.55
N LYS A 534 -3.67 18.35 27.32
CA LYS A 534 -3.27 18.80 25.98
C LYS A 534 -1.91 18.17 25.61
N ALA A 535 -1.92 17.29 24.61
CA ALA A 535 -0.73 16.61 24.11
C ALA A 535 -0.61 16.82 22.60
N LYS A 536 0.62 16.93 22.08
CA LYS A 536 0.88 16.98 20.64
C LYS A 536 0.59 15.60 20.04
N ILE A 537 -0.09 15.55 18.93
CA ILE A 537 -0.42 14.30 18.23
C ILE A 537 0.66 14.03 17.19
N PRO A 538 1.27 12.83 17.18
CA PRO A 538 2.27 12.48 16.21
C PRO A 538 1.73 12.63 14.78
N ALA A 539 2.51 13.29 13.93
CA ALA A 539 2.32 13.25 12.50
C ALA A 539 3.26 12.19 11.93
N TRP A 540 2.75 11.30 11.10
CA TRP A 540 3.52 10.34 10.33
C TRP A 540 3.58 10.84 8.89
N ILE A 541 4.80 10.93 8.34
CA ILE A 541 5.01 11.16 6.91
C ILE A 541 4.78 9.80 6.22
N GLY A 542 3.57 9.33 6.23
CA GLY A 542 3.16 8.22 5.37
C GLY A 542 2.93 8.75 3.96
N GLY A 543 3.20 7.95 2.93
CA GLY A 543 2.82 8.30 1.57
C GLY A 543 1.35 8.73 1.54
N ARG A 544 1.06 9.91 1.01
CA ARG A 544 -0.32 10.38 0.85
C ARG A 544 -0.97 9.50 -0.21
N PHE A 545 -1.91 8.67 0.20
CA PHE A 545 -2.69 7.87 -0.74
C PHE A 545 -3.51 8.81 -1.64
N SER A 546 -3.29 8.71 -2.94
CA SER A 546 -4.04 9.40 -3.98
C SER A 546 -5.28 8.61 -4.38
N PHE A 547 -6.28 9.26 -4.97
CA PHE A 547 -7.35 8.53 -5.65
C PHE A 547 -6.79 7.60 -6.71
N SER A 548 -7.38 6.42 -6.82
CA SER A 548 -7.17 5.57 -7.99
C SER A 548 -7.80 6.20 -9.24
N SER A 549 -7.31 5.85 -10.42
CA SER A 549 -7.90 6.31 -11.68
C SER A 549 -9.38 5.95 -11.79
N ASN A 550 -9.74 4.72 -11.38
CA ASN A 550 -11.12 4.24 -11.42
C ASN A 550 -12.04 5.08 -10.50
N LEU A 551 -11.57 5.42 -9.29
CA LEU A 551 -12.35 6.26 -8.39
C LEU A 551 -12.47 7.69 -8.91
N SER A 552 -11.42 8.24 -9.52
CA SER A 552 -11.45 9.56 -10.18
C SER A 552 -12.49 9.62 -11.29
N ASP A 553 -12.50 8.64 -12.19
CA ASP A 553 -13.46 8.56 -13.30
C ASP A 553 -14.89 8.35 -12.78
N LEU A 554 -15.08 7.49 -11.77
CA LEU A 554 -16.38 7.30 -11.12
C LEU A 554 -16.88 8.57 -10.45
N LEU A 555 -16.00 9.33 -9.80
CA LEU A 555 -16.34 10.59 -9.14
C LEU A 555 -16.80 11.63 -10.17
N LYS A 556 -16.02 11.84 -11.24
CA LYS A 556 -16.41 12.73 -12.36
C LYS A 556 -17.78 12.34 -12.92
N ASN A 557 -17.98 11.08 -13.25
CA ASN A 557 -19.25 10.57 -13.77
C ASN A 557 -20.42 10.74 -12.78
N THR A 558 -20.14 10.66 -11.48
CA THR A 558 -21.15 10.83 -10.43
C THR A 558 -21.62 12.27 -10.33
N PHE A 559 -20.72 13.26 -10.44
CA PHE A 559 -21.09 14.68 -10.46
C PHE A 559 -22.04 15.02 -11.61
N HIS A 560 -21.88 14.40 -12.78
CA HIS A 560 -22.64 14.72 -13.99
C HIS A 560 -23.94 13.91 -14.14
N ASN A 561 -24.09 12.85 -13.36
CA ASN A 561 -25.26 11.99 -13.47
C ASN A 561 -26.46 12.53 -12.70
N LYS A 562 -27.31 13.32 -13.39
CA LYS A 562 -28.54 13.94 -12.79
C LYS A 562 -29.47 12.93 -12.10
N LYS A 563 -29.47 11.63 -12.53
CA LYS A 563 -30.25 10.56 -11.86
C LYS A 563 -29.78 10.30 -10.44
N LYS A 564 -28.53 10.59 -10.12
CA LYS A 564 -27.96 10.44 -8.75
C LYS A 564 -28.39 11.54 -7.81
N TYR A 565 -28.87 12.67 -8.29
CA TYR A 565 -29.29 13.80 -7.47
C TYR A 565 -30.51 13.48 -6.56
N SER A 566 -31.19 12.36 -6.82
CA SER A 566 -32.24 11.84 -5.94
C SER A 566 -31.72 11.08 -4.71
N THR A 567 -30.42 10.75 -4.64
CA THR A 567 -29.84 10.04 -3.51
C THR A 567 -29.81 10.89 -2.25
N ARG A 568 -29.73 10.24 -1.08
CA ARG A 568 -29.70 10.95 0.22
C ARG A 568 -28.48 11.87 0.34
N GLU A 569 -27.35 11.45 -0.20
CA GLU A 569 -26.08 12.18 -0.22
C GLU A 569 -26.21 13.48 -1.02
N PHE A 570 -26.73 13.42 -2.24
CA PHE A 570 -26.94 14.61 -3.07
C PHE A 570 -28.03 15.55 -2.50
N LYS A 571 -29.09 15.01 -1.91
CA LYS A 571 -30.08 15.81 -1.20
C LYS A 571 -29.47 16.60 -0.04
N ALA A 572 -28.56 15.97 0.71
CA ALA A 572 -27.82 16.64 1.78
C ALA A 572 -26.89 17.75 1.24
N LEU A 573 -26.31 17.58 0.06
CA LEU A 573 -25.41 18.55 -0.57
C LEU A 573 -26.13 19.68 -1.32
N LYS A 574 -27.46 19.66 -1.40
CA LYS A 574 -28.27 20.63 -2.20
C LYS A 574 -27.95 22.10 -1.88
N SER A 575 -27.77 22.44 -0.60
CA SER A 575 -27.41 23.80 -0.17
C SER A 575 -26.02 24.21 -0.66
N ILE A 576 -25.04 23.32 -0.57
CA ILE A 576 -23.66 23.53 -1.01
C ILE A 576 -23.62 23.72 -2.53
N PHE A 577 -24.31 22.87 -3.28
CA PHE A 577 -24.37 23.00 -4.76
C PHE A 577 -25.11 24.26 -5.22
N LYS A 578 -26.15 24.67 -4.49
CA LYS A 578 -26.83 25.94 -4.76
C LYS A 578 -25.86 27.11 -4.55
N GLN A 579 -25.07 27.09 -3.48
CA GLN A 579 -24.07 28.11 -3.21
C GLN A 579 -22.97 28.10 -4.25
N GLN A 580 -22.43 26.90 -4.60
CA GLN A 580 -21.41 26.77 -5.64
C GLN A 580 -21.86 27.36 -6.98
N ASN A 581 -23.08 27.03 -7.42
CA ASN A 581 -23.63 27.57 -8.68
C ASN A 581 -23.98 29.06 -8.63
N ARG A 582 -24.20 29.62 -7.43
CA ARG A 582 -24.42 31.07 -7.27
C ARG A 582 -23.12 31.85 -7.40
N GLU A 583 -22.06 31.37 -6.80
CA GLU A 583 -20.75 32.06 -6.77
C GLU A 583 -19.85 31.70 -7.96
N SER A 584 -20.03 30.51 -8.55
CA SER A 584 -19.21 29.96 -9.62
C SER A 584 -20.03 29.05 -10.54
N LYS A 585 -19.58 27.77 -10.64
CA LYS A 585 -20.25 26.74 -11.42
C LYS A 585 -19.92 25.35 -10.86
N ILE A 586 -20.80 24.37 -11.08
CA ILE A 586 -20.47 22.96 -11.04
C ILE A 586 -20.10 22.57 -12.47
N PRO A 587 -18.85 22.12 -12.76
CA PRO A 587 -18.42 21.84 -14.14
C PRO A 587 -19.20 20.66 -14.73
N ASN A 588 -19.44 20.67 -16.03
CA ASN A 588 -19.93 19.51 -16.79
C ASN A 588 -18.78 18.52 -17.08
N SER A 589 -19.13 17.34 -17.64
CA SER A 589 -18.15 16.28 -17.93
C SER A 589 -17.08 16.67 -18.96
N ASP A 590 -17.43 17.61 -19.83
CA ASP A 590 -16.60 18.17 -20.89
C ASP A 590 -15.94 19.51 -20.51
N GLU A 591 -16.01 19.87 -19.21
CA GLU A 591 -15.50 21.15 -18.72
C GLU A 591 -14.39 20.99 -17.69
N LEU A 592 -13.38 21.85 -17.76
CA LEU A 592 -12.39 22.09 -16.72
C LEU A 592 -12.73 23.41 -16.04
N LEU A 593 -13.15 23.36 -14.78
CA LEU A 593 -13.39 24.58 -13.99
C LEU A 593 -12.09 25.12 -13.43
N ILE A 594 -11.85 26.40 -13.68
CA ILE A 594 -10.78 27.21 -13.06
C ILE A 594 -11.44 28.37 -12.34
N GLU A 595 -11.24 28.45 -11.04
CA GLU A 595 -11.74 29.55 -10.21
C GLU A 595 -10.62 30.49 -9.80
N ARG A 596 -10.88 31.80 -9.82
CA ARG A 596 -9.94 32.81 -9.37
C ARG A 596 -10.63 33.78 -8.41
N PHE A 597 -9.93 34.13 -7.33
CA PHE A 597 -10.35 35.17 -6.39
C PHE A 597 -9.12 35.73 -5.68
N LYS A 598 -9.31 36.91 -5.06
CA LYS A 598 -8.27 37.61 -4.29
C LYS A 598 -8.60 37.60 -2.80
N THR A 599 -7.57 37.35 -1.98
CA THR A 599 -7.68 37.52 -0.51
C THR A 599 -6.52 38.39 -0.01
N LYS A 600 -6.41 38.57 1.31
CA LYS A 600 -5.24 39.23 1.93
C LYS A 600 -3.93 38.47 1.71
N GLU A 601 -4.00 37.15 1.39
CA GLU A 601 -2.82 36.33 1.14
C GLU A 601 -2.32 36.43 -0.30
N GLY A 602 -3.10 36.96 -1.24
CA GLY A 602 -2.77 37.11 -2.64
C GLY A 602 -3.87 36.68 -3.59
N PHE A 603 -3.47 36.33 -4.82
CA PHE A 603 -4.35 35.86 -5.89
C PHE A 603 -4.36 34.34 -5.90
N HIS A 604 -5.55 33.77 -5.76
CA HIS A 604 -5.80 32.32 -5.74
C HIS A 604 -6.33 31.89 -7.11
N THR A 605 -5.66 30.93 -7.74
CA THR A 605 -6.16 30.26 -8.95
C THR A 605 -6.29 28.77 -8.67
N LEU A 606 -7.49 28.21 -8.78
CA LEU A 606 -7.81 26.84 -8.42
C LEU A 606 -8.29 26.05 -9.62
N PHE A 607 -7.75 24.84 -9.78
CA PHE A 607 -8.02 23.93 -10.89
C PHE A 607 -8.69 22.68 -10.34
N TYR A 608 -9.83 22.27 -10.91
CA TYR A 608 -10.61 21.11 -10.43
C TYR A 608 -10.56 19.97 -11.47
N LEU A 609 -9.51 19.15 -11.39
CA LEU A 609 -9.28 18.04 -12.32
C LEU A 609 -9.85 16.71 -11.80
N PHE A 610 -10.00 16.54 -10.49
CA PHE A 610 -10.46 15.32 -9.82
C PHE A 610 -9.60 14.07 -10.15
N GLU A 611 -8.31 14.25 -10.41
CA GLU A 611 -7.38 13.17 -10.81
C GLU A 611 -6.62 12.56 -9.62
N GLY A 612 -6.79 13.11 -8.41
CA GLY A 612 -6.11 12.64 -7.20
C GLY A 612 -4.81 13.37 -6.92
N TYR A 613 -4.38 13.28 -5.67
CA TYR A 613 -3.29 14.07 -5.09
C TYR A 613 -1.99 14.01 -5.90
N ALA A 614 -1.48 12.79 -6.24
CA ALA A 614 -0.19 12.64 -6.91
C ALA A 614 -0.16 13.30 -8.30
N VAL A 615 -1.23 13.12 -9.07
CA VAL A 615 -1.38 13.74 -10.39
C VAL A 615 -1.48 15.26 -10.28
N HIS A 616 -2.25 15.76 -9.31
CA HIS A 616 -2.38 17.20 -9.08
C HIS A 616 -1.07 17.85 -8.62
N GLU A 617 -0.28 17.17 -7.78
CA GLU A 617 1.03 17.64 -7.33
C GLU A 617 1.99 17.86 -8.51
N ALA A 618 2.03 16.90 -9.43
CA ALA A 618 2.85 17.01 -10.62
C ALA A 618 2.34 18.06 -11.61
N ILE A 619 1.03 18.06 -11.90
CA ILE A 619 0.42 19.02 -12.84
C ILE A 619 0.52 20.47 -12.31
N SER A 620 0.31 20.68 -11.01
CA SER A 620 0.42 22.02 -10.42
C SER A 620 1.83 22.59 -10.52
N SER A 621 2.84 21.74 -10.26
CA SER A 621 4.24 22.12 -10.41
C SER A 621 4.60 22.44 -11.87
N LEU A 622 4.11 21.61 -12.80
CA LEU A 622 4.30 21.80 -14.23
C LEU A 622 3.68 23.13 -14.73
N ILE A 623 2.43 23.39 -14.35
CA ILE A 623 1.74 24.62 -14.77
C ILE A 623 2.42 25.84 -14.16
N ALA A 624 2.79 25.80 -12.88
CA ALA A 624 3.54 26.87 -12.24
C ALA A 624 4.88 27.14 -12.95
N TYR A 625 5.58 26.07 -13.35
CA TYR A 625 6.84 26.17 -14.11
C TYR A 625 6.60 26.81 -15.49
N ARG A 626 5.61 26.34 -16.26
CA ARG A 626 5.29 26.90 -17.59
C ARG A 626 4.87 28.36 -17.54
N ILE A 627 4.10 28.75 -16.52
CA ILE A 627 3.76 30.16 -16.29
C ILE A 627 5.03 30.96 -15.98
N SER A 628 5.93 30.44 -15.14
CA SER A 628 7.15 31.16 -14.74
C SER A 628 8.13 31.40 -15.89
N LEU A 629 8.08 30.60 -16.97
CA LEU A 629 8.87 30.83 -18.17
C LEU A 629 8.38 32.04 -19.00
N LEU A 630 7.08 32.33 -18.91
CA LEU A 630 6.46 33.45 -19.64
C LEU A 630 6.39 34.72 -18.78
N ASN A 631 6.19 34.54 -17.49
CA ASN A 631 6.09 35.63 -16.54
C ASN A 631 6.73 35.24 -15.20
N PRO A 632 7.74 35.94 -14.67
CA PRO A 632 8.45 35.53 -13.46
C PRO A 632 7.61 35.72 -12.19
N ILE A 633 6.66 34.80 -11.98
CA ILE A 633 5.77 34.76 -10.82
C ILE A 633 6.12 33.55 -9.97
N THR A 634 6.17 33.74 -8.66
CA THR A 634 6.35 32.66 -7.68
C THR A 634 4.99 32.19 -7.15
N PHE A 635 4.79 30.89 -7.11
CA PHE A 635 3.55 30.29 -6.62
C PHE A 635 3.77 29.48 -5.33
N THR A 636 2.85 29.64 -4.38
CA THR A 636 2.64 28.69 -3.31
C THR A 636 1.59 27.68 -3.78
N ILE A 637 1.96 26.39 -3.80
CA ILE A 637 1.11 25.32 -4.31
C ILE A 637 0.42 24.60 -3.16
N SER A 638 -0.88 24.38 -3.30
CA SER A 638 -1.67 23.50 -2.41
C SER A 638 -2.45 22.48 -3.22
N VAL A 639 -2.49 21.25 -2.76
CA VAL A 639 -3.00 20.10 -3.53
C VAL A 639 -3.86 19.21 -2.66
N ASN A 640 -4.96 18.71 -3.23
CA ASN A 640 -5.73 17.59 -2.69
C ASN A 640 -6.22 16.67 -3.81
N ASP A 641 -7.09 15.71 -3.50
CA ASP A 641 -7.57 14.75 -4.50
C ASP A 641 -8.57 15.32 -5.51
N TYR A 642 -9.12 16.51 -5.25
CA TYR A 642 -10.12 17.16 -6.12
C TYR A 642 -9.52 18.16 -7.09
N GLY A 643 -8.39 18.76 -6.70
CA GLY A 643 -7.74 19.80 -7.49
C GLY A 643 -6.51 20.36 -6.83
N PHE A 644 -6.05 21.51 -7.33
CA PHE A 644 -4.92 22.22 -6.77
C PHE A 644 -5.11 23.75 -6.84
N GLU A 645 -4.36 24.45 -6.02
CA GLU A 645 -4.33 25.90 -5.90
C GLU A 645 -2.93 26.40 -6.26
N LEU A 646 -2.87 27.44 -7.09
CA LEU A 646 -1.71 28.30 -7.31
C LEU A 646 -2.00 29.63 -6.64
N LEU A 647 -1.28 29.94 -5.56
CA LEU A 647 -1.38 31.20 -4.84
C LEU A 647 -0.16 32.04 -5.13
N SER A 648 -0.35 33.28 -5.59
CA SER A 648 0.71 34.24 -5.87
C SER A 648 0.39 35.62 -5.29
N ASP A 649 1.42 36.46 -5.11
CA ASP A 649 1.29 37.87 -4.76
C ASP A 649 0.91 38.75 -5.96
N GLN A 650 1.15 38.26 -7.17
CA GLN A 650 0.86 38.92 -8.43
C GLN A 650 -0.24 38.16 -9.20
N GLU A 651 -1.06 38.92 -9.92
CA GLU A 651 -2.01 38.39 -10.84
C GLU A 651 -1.34 38.00 -12.15
N PHE A 652 -1.56 36.80 -12.66
CA PHE A 652 -1.17 36.46 -14.03
C PHE A 652 -2.36 36.59 -14.99
N ASP A 653 -2.05 37.04 -16.23
CA ASP A 653 -3.08 37.23 -17.22
C ASP A 653 -3.68 35.89 -17.67
N ARG A 654 -5.00 35.82 -17.65
CA ARG A 654 -5.77 34.70 -18.17
C ARG A 654 -5.44 34.38 -19.65
N ASN A 655 -5.17 35.40 -20.45
CA ASN A 655 -4.84 35.24 -21.87
C ASN A 655 -3.52 34.49 -22.06
N ILE A 656 -2.52 34.76 -21.23
CA ILE A 656 -1.26 34.01 -21.23
C ILE A 656 -1.52 32.51 -21.07
N PHE A 657 -2.45 32.13 -20.20
CA PHE A 657 -2.79 30.72 -19.96
C PHE A 657 -3.47 30.08 -21.17
N LEU A 658 -4.37 30.81 -21.84
CA LEU A 658 -5.14 30.30 -22.97
C LEU A 658 -4.37 30.29 -24.28
N GLU A 659 -3.62 31.36 -24.58
CA GLU A 659 -2.88 31.55 -25.83
C GLU A 659 -1.63 30.68 -25.93
N ASN A 660 -0.95 30.40 -24.82
CA ASN A 660 0.29 29.62 -24.79
C ASN A 660 0.05 28.10 -24.57
N ASN A 661 -1.18 27.65 -24.61
CA ASN A 661 -1.55 26.23 -24.49
C ASN A 661 -0.83 25.52 -23.32
N LEU A 662 -0.85 26.11 -22.12
CA LEU A 662 -0.11 25.64 -20.96
C LEU A 662 -0.53 24.24 -20.49
N LEU A 663 -1.66 23.75 -20.99
CA LEU A 663 -2.18 22.38 -20.77
C LEU A 663 -1.85 21.42 -21.92
N SER A 664 -0.92 21.76 -22.83
CA SER A 664 -0.48 20.87 -23.91
C SER A 664 0.38 19.73 -23.39
N LYS A 665 0.27 18.58 -24.06
CA LYS A 665 1.17 17.44 -23.84
C LYS A 665 2.55 17.58 -24.50
N GLU A 666 2.75 18.63 -25.33
CA GLU A 666 4.06 18.91 -25.89
C GLU A 666 5.08 19.16 -24.78
N TYR A 667 6.28 18.61 -24.93
CA TYR A 667 7.38 18.67 -23.96
C TYR A 667 7.01 18.24 -22.53
N LEU A 668 5.89 17.48 -22.35
CA LEU A 668 5.34 17.14 -21.06
C LEU A 668 6.38 16.52 -20.10
N LEU A 669 7.11 15.52 -20.56
CA LEU A 669 8.11 14.82 -19.71
C LEU A 669 9.32 15.69 -19.41
N ASP A 670 9.77 16.49 -20.38
CA ASP A 670 10.87 17.43 -20.19
C ASP A 670 10.51 18.52 -19.18
N ASP A 671 9.34 19.12 -19.33
CA ASP A 671 8.88 20.17 -18.43
C ASP A 671 8.59 19.60 -17.02
N LEU A 672 8.03 18.40 -16.91
CA LEU A 672 7.88 17.71 -15.63
C LEU A 672 9.24 17.49 -14.97
N SER A 673 10.25 17.09 -15.73
CA SER A 673 11.59 16.89 -15.20
C SER A 673 12.22 18.15 -14.62
N LYS A 674 11.88 19.31 -15.17
CA LYS A 674 12.36 20.62 -14.74
C LYS A 674 11.50 21.24 -13.63
N SER A 675 10.19 20.98 -13.65
CA SER A 675 9.22 21.58 -12.74
C SER A 675 9.14 20.89 -11.37
N VAL A 676 9.28 19.57 -11.35
CA VAL A 676 9.30 18.77 -10.12
C VAL A 676 10.76 18.53 -9.73
N ASN A 677 11.11 18.60 -8.45
CA ASN A 677 12.46 18.28 -8.01
C ASN A 677 12.70 16.75 -8.10
N ILE A 678 12.71 16.25 -9.35
CA ILE A 678 12.92 14.83 -9.66
C ILE A 678 14.24 14.33 -9.09
N SER A 679 15.26 15.18 -9.11
CA SER A 679 16.57 14.84 -8.54
C SER A 679 16.48 14.50 -7.05
N GLU A 680 15.71 15.26 -6.27
CA GLU A 680 15.52 14.96 -4.84
C GLU A 680 14.60 13.75 -4.62
N MET A 681 13.55 13.60 -5.42
CA MET A 681 12.66 12.44 -5.33
C MET A 681 13.37 11.15 -5.72
N SER A 682 14.15 11.15 -6.80
CA SER A 682 14.92 9.98 -7.22
C SER A 682 16.08 9.67 -6.25
N ARG A 683 16.67 10.68 -5.60
CA ARG A 683 17.64 10.48 -4.53
C ARG A 683 17.04 9.76 -3.32
N ARG A 684 15.80 10.09 -2.94
CA ARG A 684 15.06 9.37 -1.88
C ARG A 684 14.74 7.95 -2.31
N LYS A 685 14.32 7.76 -3.56
CA LYS A 685 14.03 6.43 -4.13
C LYS A 685 15.30 5.59 -4.23
N PHE A 686 16.41 6.20 -4.60
CA PHE A 686 17.70 5.53 -4.69
C PHE A 686 18.17 4.96 -3.34
N ARG A 687 17.80 5.55 -2.20
CA ARG A 687 18.10 4.97 -0.88
C ARG A 687 17.52 3.56 -0.73
N GLU A 688 16.29 3.37 -1.17
CA GLU A 688 15.66 2.04 -1.17
C GLU A 688 16.41 1.09 -2.09
N ILE A 689 16.73 1.53 -3.29
CA ILE A 689 17.47 0.77 -4.31
C ILE A 689 18.87 0.38 -3.80
N ALA A 690 19.60 1.31 -3.19
CA ALA A 690 20.94 1.06 -2.65
C ALA A 690 20.93 0.02 -1.52
N VAL A 691 19.90 -0.01 -0.70
CA VAL A 691 19.75 -1.03 0.36
C VAL A 691 19.40 -2.38 -0.24
N ILE A 692 18.44 -2.45 -1.16
CA ILE A 692 17.98 -3.71 -1.78
C ILE A 692 19.10 -4.34 -2.61
N SER A 693 19.80 -3.55 -3.42
CA SER A 693 20.95 -4.00 -4.20
C SER A 693 22.17 -4.38 -3.35
N GLY A 694 22.14 -3.99 -2.05
CA GLY A 694 23.23 -4.25 -1.10
C GLY A 694 24.45 -3.34 -1.28
N LEU A 695 24.30 -2.16 -1.90
CA LEU A 695 25.31 -1.08 -1.87
C LEU A 695 25.44 -0.52 -0.45
N VAL A 696 24.32 -0.46 0.28
CA VAL A 696 24.29 0.05 1.65
C VAL A 696 23.78 -1.05 2.59
N PHE A 697 24.56 -1.40 3.60
CA PHE A 697 24.19 -2.38 4.62
C PHE A 697 23.53 -1.71 5.81
N GLN A 698 22.33 -2.15 6.19
CA GLN A 698 21.55 -1.58 7.32
C GLN A 698 22.09 -1.95 8.70
N GLY A 699 23.13 -2.78 8.79
CA GLY A 699 23.72 -3.22 10.04
C GLY A 699 23.17 -4.56 10.54
N TYR A 700 23.75 -5.02 11.62
CA TYR A 700 23.32 -6.27 12.27
C TYR A 700 22.08 -6.06 13.16
N PRO A 701 21.25 -7.09 13.40
CA PRO A 701 20.00 -6.95 14.19
C PRO A 701 20.18 -6.35 15.60
N ARG A 702 21.38 -6.50 16.19
CA ARG A 702 21.73 -5.92 17.50
C ARG A 702 22.55 -4.63 17.43
N LYS A 703 23.04 -4.30 16.23
CA LYS A 703 23.85 -3.10 15.95
C LYS A 703 23.42 -2.51 14.61
N PRO A 704 22.21 -1.92 14.52
CA PRO A 704 21.79 -1.26 13.28
C PRO A 704 22.64 -0.02 13.02
N VAL A 705 22.90 0.27 11.75
CA VAL A 705 23.56 1.51 11.33
C VAL A 705 22.60 2.67 11.55
N LYS A 706 23.09 3.81 12.05
CA LYS A 706 22.28 5.00 12.24
C LYS A 706 21.72 5.49 10.90
N THR A 707 20.47 5.91 10.88
CA THR A 707 19.77 6.37 9.68
C THR A 707 20.51 7.48 8.95
N LYS A 708 21.13 8.43 9.69
CA LYS A 708 21.93 9.50 9.11
C LYS A 708 23.09 8.94 8.26
N HIS A 709 23.77 7.89 8.71
CA HIS A 709 24.86 7.27 7.94
C HIS A 709 24.33 6.49 6.72
N LEU A 710 23.16 5.85 6.84
CA LEU A 710 22.51 5.21 5.70
C LEU A 710 22.07 6.23 4.64
N GLN A 711 21.57 7.38 5.07
CA GLN A 711 21.21 8.48 4.17
C GLN A 711 22.45 9.06 3.50
N SER A 712 23.48 9.40 4.27
CA SER A 712 24.73 9.96 3.73
C SER A 712 25.41 9.00 2.75
N GLY A 713 25.44 7.69 3.08
CA GLY A 713 26.04 6.68 2.19
C GLY A 713 25.26 6.53 0.88
N SER A 714 23.93 6.40 0.95
CA SER A 714 23.10 6.29 -0.26
C SER A 714 23.13 7.57 -1.11
N GLN A 715 23.21 8.73 -0.47
CA GLN A 715 23.31 10.01 -1.15
C GLN A 715 24.62 10.15 -1.90
N LEU A 716 25.75 9.75 -1.27
CA LEU A 716 27.06 9.74 -1.91
C LEU A 716 27.06 8.89 -3.18
N PHE A 717 26.51 7.65 -3.13
CA PHE A 717 26.42 6.80 -4.32
C PHE A 717 25.56 7.41 -5.42
N TYR A 718 24.44 8.03 -5.05
CA TYR A 718 23.57 8.70 -6.02
C TYR A 718 24.30 9.82 -6.74
N ASP A 719 25.03 10.66 -6.00
CA ASP A 719 25.77 11.80 -6.56
C ASP A 719 26.95 11.32 -7.42
N VAL A 720 27.70 10.30 -6.98
CA VAL A 720 28.79 9.67 -7.75
C VAL A 720 28.26 9.09 -9.07
N PHE A 721 27.18 8.33 -9.04
CA PHE A 721 26.63 7.74 -10.27
C PHE A 721 26.04 8.81 -11.20
N LYS A 722 25.43 9.86 -10.65
CA LYS A 722 24.94 10.97 -11.44
C LYS A 722 26.06 11.68 -12.21
N GLU A 723 27.21 11.91 -11.58
CA GLU A 723 28.34 12.68 -12.14
C GLU A 723 29.25 11.82 -13.02
N HIS A 724 29.51 10.58 -12.64
CA HIS A 724 30.55 9.75 -13.26
C HIS A 724 30.01 8.53 -14.00
N GLU A 725 28.78 8.08 -13.71
CA GLU A 725 28.15 6.92 -14.32
C GLU A 725 26.66 7.16 -14.63
N PRO A 726 26.29 8.12 -15.48
CA PRO A 726 24.89 8.43 -15.76
C PRO A 726 24.12 7.25 -16.35
N ASP A 727 24.82 6.30 -16.98
CA ASP A 727 24.26 5.06 -17.54
C ASP A 727 24.16 3.91 -16.53
N ASN A 728 24.47 4.15 -15.25
CA ASN A 728 24.35 3.17 -14.18
C ASN A 728 22.89 2.74 -14.04
N LEU A 729 22.61 1.42 -14.19
CA LEU A 729 21.24 0.91 -14.21
C LEU A 729 20.47 1.17 -12.90
N LEU A 730 21.13 1.22 -11.75
CA LEU A 730 20.48 1.54 -10.46
C LEU A 730 20.13 3.01 -10.36
N TYR A 731 20.97 3.90 -10.89
CA TYR A 731 20.69 5.33 -10.98
C TYR A 731 19.51 5.59 -11.91
N GLN A 732 19.53 5.00 -13.11
CA GLN A 732 18.42 5.10 -14.07
C GLN A 732 17.13 4.48 -13.53
N GLN A 733 17.21 3.35 -12.80
CA GLN A 733 16.06 2.77 -12.12
C GLN A 733 15.44 3.75 -11.13
N ALA A 734 16.24 4.48 -10.35
CA ALA A 734 15.71 5.46 -9.39
C ALA A 734 14.93 6.57 -10.09
N ILE A 735 15.41 7.03 -11.24
CA ILE A 735 14.72 8.03 -12.06
C ILE A 735 13.42 7.44 -12.61
N ASN A 736 13.47 6.27 -13.25
CA ASN A 736 12.31 5.62 -13.86
C ASN A 736 11.22 5.29 -12.82
N GLU A 737 11.60 4.70 -11.67
CA GLU A 737 10.64 4.44 -10.58
C GLU A 737 10.04 5.73 -10.00
N THR A 738 10.77 6.85 -10.04
CA THR A 738 10.23 8.15 -9.63
C THR A 738 9.18 8.63 -10.62
N PHE A 739 9.42 8.48 -11.91
CA PHE A 739 8.42 8.80 -12.95
C PHE A 739 7.21 7.88 -12.89
N ASP A 740 7.40 6.56 -12.84
CA ASP A 740 6.32 5.59 -12.98
C ASP A 740 5.47 5.44 -11.72
N HIS A 741 6.12 5.38 -10.54
CA HIS A 741 5.47 5.11 -9.27
C HIS A 741 5.44 6.31 -8.31
N GLY A 742 6.33 7.29 -8.50
CA GLY A 742 6.37 8.50 -7.68
C GLY A 742 5.38 9.55 -8.14
N ILE A 743 5.46 9.96 -9.39
CA ILE A 743 4.58 11.00 -9.98
C ILE A 743 3.48 10.42 -10.88
N GLU A 744 3.42 9.10 -11.05
CA GLU A 744 2.41 8.41 -11.89
C GLU A 744 2.37 8.97 -13.34
N SER A 745 3.53 9.13 -13.99
CA SER A 745 3.63 9.78 -15.31
C SER A 745 2.69 9.20 -16.38
N PRO A 746 2.42 7.90 -16.46
CA PRO A 746 1.44 7.37 -17.42
C PRO A 746 0.01 7.87 -17.15
N ARG A 747 -0.30 8.15 -15.88
CA ARG A 747 -1.59 8.70 -15.49
C ARG A 747 -1.67 10.19 -15.80
N ILE A 748 -0.56 10.92 -15.62
CA ILE A 748 -0.47 12.33 -16.02
C ILE A 748 -0.68 12.46 -17.54
N GLN A 749 0.00 11.64 -18.35
CA GLN A 749 -0.19 11.64 -19.80
C GLN A 749 -1.66 11.44 -20.17
N ARG A 750 -2.33 10.42 -19.63
CA ARG A 750 -3.76 10.20 -19.84
C ARG A 750 -4.64 11.38 -19.35
N SER A 751 -4.23 12.05 -18.29
CA SER A 751 -4.93 13.23 -17.79
C SER A 751 -4.80 14.40 -18.76
N PHE A 752 -3.62 14.62 -19.34
CA PHE A 752 -3.42 15.64 -20.37
C PHE A 752 -4.20 15.34 -21.65
N GLU A 753 -4.24 14.08 -22.12
CA GLU A 753 -5.06 13.66 -23.27
C GLU A 753 -6.56 13.96 -23.04
N LYS A 754 -7.05 13.80 -21.82
CA LYS A 754 -8.41 14.16 -21.45
C LYS A 754 -8.60 15.68 -21.41
N ILE A 755 -7.66 16.41 -20.79
CA ILE A 755 -7.73 17.86 -20.59
C ILE A 755 -7.73 18.61 -21.91
N GLU A 756 -6.92 18.18 -22.91
CA GLU A 756 -6.90 18.78 -24.26
C GLU A 756 -8.28 18.83 -24.92
N ASN A 757 -9.17 17.90 -24.55
CA ASN A 757 -10.53 17.81 -25.06
C ASN A 757 -11.58 18.52 -24.18
N LEU A 758 -11.17 19.12 -23.06
CA LEU A 758 -12.09 19.80 -22.15
C LEU A 758 -12.24 21.27 -22.50
N LYS A 759 -13.47 21.77 -22.40
CA LYS A 759 -13.75 23.20 -22.46
C LYS A 759 -13.34 23.86 -21.15
N ILE A 760 -12.38 24.81 -21.21
CA ILE A 760 -11.96 25.57 -20.04
C ILE A 760 -13.07 26.57 -19.66
N VAL A 761 -13.54 26.45 -18.43
CA VAL A 761 -14.52 27.36 -17.82
C VAL A 761 -13.81 28.17 -16.76
N TRP A 762 -13.46 29.40 -17.05
CA TRP A 762 -12.85 30.35 -16.14
C TRP A 762 -13.90 31.16 -15.40
N LYS A 763 -13.80 31.22 -14.06
CA LYS A 763 -14.68 31.96 -13.18
C LYS A 763 -13.93 32.87 -12.24
N ASP A 764 -14.13 34.18 -12.38
CA ASP A 764 -13.67 35.17 -11.40
C ASP A 764 -14.73 35.27 -10.29
N CYS A 765 -14.35 34.85 -9.09
CA CYS A 765 -15.22 34.78 -7.94
C CYS A 765 -14.91 35.92 -6.97
N LYS A 766 -15.92 36.46 -6.34
CA LYS A 766 -15.74 37.53 -5.34
C LYS A 766 -15.14 36.97 -4.04
N TYR A 767 -15.49 35.74 -3.69
CA TYR A 767 -15.11 35.06 -2.44
C TYR A 767 -14.76 33.60 -2.71
N PRO A 768 -14.06 32.92 -1.78
CA PRO A 768 -13.88 31.48 -1.85
C PRO A 768 -15.21 30.74 -1.98
N THR A 769 -15.25 29.76 -2.86
CA THR A 769 -16.42 28.94 -3.16
C THR A 769 -16.47 27.69 -2.26
N PRO A 770 -17.57 26.97 -2.19
CA PRO A 770 -17.62 25.68 -1.49
C PRO A 770 -16.60 24.66 -2.01
N PHE A 771 -16.27 24.66 -3.30
CA PHE A 771 -15.26 23.75 -3.87
C PHE A 771 -13.83 24.17 -3.54
N SER A 772 -13.56 25.48 -3.42
CA SER A 772 -12.21 25.96 -3.05
C SER A 772 -11.90 25.72 -1.58
N PHE A 773 -12.91 25.61 -0.72
CA PHE A 773 -12.75 25.56 0.72
C PHE A 773 -11.86 24.40 1.22
N PRO A 774 -12.01 23.12 0.74
CA PRO A 774 -11.13 22.05 1.13
C PRO A 774 -9.66 22.31 0.78
N LEU A 775 -9.36 22.87 -0.40
CA LEU A 775 -7.98 23.20 -0.82
C LEU A 775 -7.33 24.24 0.07
N ILE A 776 -8.07 25.32 0.38
CA ILE A 776 -7.61 26.40 1.27
C ILE A 776 -7.35 25.85 2.68
N THR A 777 -8.25 25.01 3.20
CA THR A 777 -8.09 24.40 4.53
C THR A 777 -6.88 23.47 4.60
N ASP A 778 -6.63 22.68 3.56
CA ASP A 778 -5.44 21.82 3.49
C ASP A 778 -4.15 22.64 3.49
N ARG A 779 -4.11 23.80 2.80
CA ARG A 779 -3.00 24.75 2.85
C ARG A 779 -2.78 25.32 4.24
N ILE A 780 -3.84 25.76 4.91
CA ILE A 780 -3.77 26.29 6.28
C ILE A 780 -3.23 25.25 7.25
N ARG A 781 -3.59 23.98 7.08
CA ARG A 781 -3.10 22.87 7.91
C ARG A 781 -1.61 22.58 7.74
N SER A 782 -1.06 22.79 6.56
CA SER A 782 0.36 22.57 6.30
C SER A 782 1.25 23.65 6.91
N LYS A 783 0.72 24.87 7.15
CA LYS A 783 1.46 25.97 7.75
C LYS A 783 1.59 25.79 9.28
N LEU A 784 2.81 25.90 9.80
CA LEU A 784 3.06 25.96 11.25
C LEU A 784 2.44 27.24 11.84
N SER A 785 1.71 27.12 12.94
CA SER A 785 1.10 28.24 13.66
C SER A 785 1.05 27.95 15.16
N SER A 786 1.05 28.99 15.97
CA SER A 786 0.81 28.94 17.42
C SER A 786 -0.63 28.61 17.78
N GLU A 787 -1.57 28.86 16.85
CA GLU A 787 -2.98 28.53 17.03
C GLU A 787 -3.31 27.10 16.58
N SER A 788 -4.33 26.50 17.20
CA SER A 788 -4.82 25.20 16.73
C SER A 788 -5.35 25.30 15.30
N VAL A 789 -5.18 24.25 14.51
CA VAL A 789 -5.72 24.20 13.14
C VAL A 789 -7.24 24.35 13.14
N GLU A 790 -7.92 23.78 14.14
CA GLU A 790 -9.38 23.88 14.30
C GLU A 790 -9.82 25.33 14.52
N ASP A 791 -9.13 26.10 15.35
CA ASP A 791 -9.45 27.51 15.62
C ASP A 791 -9.23 28.38 14.38
N ARG A 792 -8.15 28.14 13.64
CA ARG A 792 -7.84 28.86 12.39
C ARG A 792 -8.91 28.60 11.32
N ILE A 793 -9.31 27.34 11.13
CA ILE A 793 -10.39 26.97 10.18
C ILE A 793 -11.70 27.58 10.62
N ARG A 794 -12.01 27.56 11.92
CA ARG A 794 -13.21 28.17 12.47
C ARG A 794 -13.25 29.68 12.25
N LYS A 795 -12.14 30.39 12.48
CA LYS A 795 -12.03 31.83 12.19
C LYS A 795 -12.26 32.12 10.70
N MET A 796 -11.63 31.38 9.83
CA MET A 796 -11.82 31.51 8.39
C MET A 796 -13.28 31.23 7.98
N TYR A 797 -13.88 30.17 8.51
CA TYR A 797 -15.28 29.84 8.27
C TYR A 797 -16.21 30.98 8.68
N LEU A 798 -16.02 31.54 9.87
CA LEU A 798 -16.83 32.68 10.34
C LEU A 798 -16.65 33.92 9.47
N GLN A 799 -15.42 34.22 9.02
CA GLN A 799 -15.16 35.33 8.11
C GLN A 799 -15.88 35.16 6.76
N LEU A 800 -15.85 33.94 6.20
CA LEU A 800 -16.55 33.62 4.96
C LEU A 800 -18.07 33.68 5.10
N GLU A 801 -18.63 33.18 6.21
CA GLU A 801 -20.07 33.30 6.50
C GLU A 801 -20.51 34.76 6.63
N MET A 802 -19.68 35.61 7.25
CA MET A 802 -19.92 37.05 7.36
C MET A 802 -19.82 37.79 6.02
N SER A 803 -18.91 37.38 5.14
CA SER A 803 -18.68 37.95 3.81
C SER A 803 -19.78 37.59 2.79
N VAL A 804 -20.54 36.52 3.07
CA VAL A 804 -21.65 36.02 2.20
C VAL A 804 -23.04 36.50 2.66
N LYS A 805 -23.15 37.00 3.90
CA LYS A 805 -24.34 37.72 4.34
C LYS A 805 -24.33 39.14 3.78
#